data_febe47d056e78fc34fa18c0bbab4a8be
#
_entry.id   febe47d056e78fc34fa18c0bbab4a8be
#
_cell.length_a   1.000
_cell.length_b   1.000
_cell.length_c   1.000
_cell.angle_alpha   90.00
_cell.angle_beta   90.00
_cell.angle_gamma   90.00
#
_symmetry.space_group_name_H-M   'P 1'
#
loop_
_entity.id
_entity.type
_entity.pdbx_description
1 polymer ?
#
loop_
_entity_poly.entity_id
_entity_poly.type
_entity_poly.pdbx_seq_one_letter_code
_entity_poly.pdbx_strand_id
1 'polypeptide(L)'
;GSAITWSVKNDGGANASIAEGYNENNAKVSVNRPAAGKDSVNVTLEATATNNGATANREFPITVSPMPSDQSKDEAYIWAFFTGEGVGGEKISLAASKGNNALDWNTLNEGTPLFTSTEGEQGLRDPFIMRSHDGDTFYMLATDLKISGRKGSFSAAQYNGSLYIEVWESNDLVNWTNQRHIKVSDDSAGNTWAPEAYWDDELGEYVVYWASNLYDNDDSSTRTSPSYNRMMYVTTPDFITFSKPKTWIDVDRRGQAGAGSIDVTVQKEGDTYYRIYKDEKSMTLRQEKSNTLTDSIGKAGVKDYSTALSGSSWSEVGTAIGNDKSNGYGGTFSAGEGPSLFKANEGDVNGYQYYLFADQPSYHGGPNHYVPMATTDISDASKWTVIGDKMPEENFPVNSDGGKPRHGTVVPVTRAQYQTVLEAYAPSIAVKSVASVDVSTNAGTAPTMPETVHLTMADGSEQDADVQWDDIDADQYAKAGTFTVKGTAQDDSRMPVEATVTVSKPDDGKDDPKDDDAAKKAGYLWLYFNASDYEKINYGYSKNGLKWQALNDGEAIMSSTQGTKGIRDPHLIRLEEPDADGNKYVMLGTDLHAEGSASGGSWNQINASTYLVVAKSKDLVIWTDPELVSTGLEGKVGNAWAPEAIWDAEAGKYLVYWSSRDLSTGGDNPTTGNTALKVYKAYTSDFTTFENPQIWIDQSSADLHNIIDTTIVQGDDGSYYRFSTSDWYTVIDTADSLEAQKWTRLVERDSEVNADGTSKITGDKVVKTSESGLSTRIEGLTVYQGTDGAWIVMGDNGGYAGWTIAKLSSLKKSGTFSKASANFGQRFRHGTVVRLNVDEETAVLAAYGEHTAPNTPLAQQKNPIAQFTFDDEETGYTSDLAVAGIHGTAKLEDGNNGTKAARLGSG
;
A
#
# COMPACT_ATOMS: atom_id res chain seq x y z
N GLY A 1 25.97 -24.77 -36.19
CA GLY A 1 25.68 -24.37 -34.84
C GLY A 1 24.62 -25.27 -34.21
N SER A 2 24.39 -25.19 -32.91
CA SER A 2 23.28 -25.89 -32.24
C SER A 2 21.97 -25.17 -32.56
N ALA A 3 20.90 -25.92 -32.82
CA ALA A 3 19.55 -25.39 -32.86
C ALA A 3 18.99 -25.39 -31.43
N ILE A 4 18.32 -24.30 -31.05
CA ILE A 4 17.63 -24.18 -29.76
C ILE A 4 16.13 -24.10 -30.02
N THR A 5 15.36 -24.93 -29.32
CA THR A 5 13.91 -24.90 -29.33
C THR A 5 13.40 -24.66 -27.91
N TRP A 6 12.32 -23.93 -27.80
CA TRP A 6 11.70 -23.61 -26.51
C TRP A 6 10.35 -24.30 -26.36
N SER A 7 10.03 -24.72 -25.16
CA SER A 7 8.72 -25.29 -24.81
C SER A 7 8.31 -24.85 -23.41
N VAL A 8 7.01 -24.82 -23.17
CA VAL A 8 6.45 -24.66 -21.82
C VAL A 8 6.44 -26.05 -21.17
N LYS A 9 7.22 -26.24 -20.12
CA LYS A 9 7.28 -27.50 -19.36
C LYS A 9 6.18 -27.58 -18.32
N ASN A 10 5.92 -26.47 -17.66
CA ASN A 10 4.84 -26.29 -16.70
C ASN A 10 4.33 -24.85 -16.82
N ASP A 11 3.02 -24.69 -17.05
CA ASP A 11 2.41 -23.37 -17.20
C ASP A 11 1.91 -22.76 -15.88
N GLY A 12 1.98 -23.52 -14.78
CA GLY A 12 1.55 -23.05 -13.45
C GLY A 12 0.09 -22.59 -13.37
N GLY A 13 -0.71 -22.82 -14.42
CA GLY A 13 -2.07 -22.28 -14.57
C GLY A 13 -2.13 -20.86 -15.17
N ALA A 14 -0.99 -20.34 -15.66
CA ALA A 14 -0.89 -19.01 -16.28
C ALA A 14 -1.17 -19.02 -17.80
N ASN A 15 -1.66 -20.13 -18.37
CA ASN A 15 -1.87 -20.29 -19.81
C ASN A 15 -0.64 -19.87 -20.64
N ALA A 16 0.55 -20.25 -20.17
CA ALA A 16 1.80 -19.84 -20.80
C ALA A 16 1.92 -20.40 -22.22
N SER A 17 2.36 -19.56 -23.15
CA SER A 17 2.63 -19.96 -24.55
C SER A 17 3.92 -19.32 -25.05
N ILE A 18 4.51 -19.94 -26.06
CA ILE A 18 5.73 -19.46 -26.72
C ILE A 18 5.42 -19.30 -28.21
N ALA A 19 5.70 -18.13 -28.75
CA ALA A 19 5.63 -17.81 -30.16
C ALA A 19 7.01 -17.40 -30.71
N GLU A 20 7.15 -17.33 -32.02
CA GLU A 20 8.35 -16.78 -32.66
C GLU A 20 8.54 -15.32 -32.23
N GLY A 21 9.78 -14.95 -31.92
CA GLY A 21 10.14 -13.57 -31.63
C GLY A 21 10.42 -12.77 -32.89
N TYR A 22 11.05 -11.61 -32.76
CA TYR A 22 11.35 -10.71 -33.87
C TYR A 22 12.52 -11.19 -34.74
N ASN A 23 13.32 -12.15 -34.25
CA ASN A 23 14.44 -12.75 -34.98
C ASN A 23 14.74 -14.16 -34.49
N GLU A 24 15.68 -14.85 -35.12
CA GLU A 24 16.04 -16.22 -34.80
C GLU A 24 16.65 -16.43 -33.38
N ASN A 25 16.99 -15.36 -32.67
CA ASN A 25 17.67 -15.43 -31.38
C ASN A 25 16.72 -15.17 -30.21
N ASN A 26 15.45 -14.85 -30.46
CA ASN A 26 14.46 -14.60 -29.42
C ASN A 26 13.11 -15.26 -29.69
N ALA A 27 12.35 -15.46 -28.64
CA ALA A 27 10.98 -15.94 -28.70
C ALA A 27 10.09 -15.09 -27.78
N LYS A 28 8.83 -14.93 -28.13
CA LYS A 28 7.84 -14.23 -27.33
C LYS A 28 7.18 -15.23 -26.38
N VAL A 29 7.23 -14.98 -25.09
CA VAL A 29 6.50 -15.70 -24.06
C VAL A 29 5.28 -14.89 -23.66
N SER A 30 4.09 -15.48 -23.72
CA SER A 30 2.86 -14.87 -23.24
C SER A 30 2.34 -15.65 -22.04
N VAL A 31 1.89 -14.95 -21.01
CA VAL A 31 1.30 -15.50 -19.79
C VAL A 31 0.08 -14.70 -19.38
N ASN A 32 -0.89 -15.37 -18.74
CA ASN A 32 -1.99 -14.66 -18.08
C ASN A 32 -1.60 -14.49 -16.61
N ARG A 33 -1.55 -13.27 -16.14
CA ARG A 33 -1.30 -12.97 -14.72
C ARG A 33 -2.48 -13.44 -13.86
N PRO A 34 -2.25 -14.00 -12.67
CA PRO A 34 -3.31 -14.26 -11.70
C PRO A 34 -4.11 -12.97 -11.40
N ALA A 35 -5.37 -13.12 -11.05
CA ALA A 35 -6.18 -11.96 -10.65
C ALA A 35 -5.61 -11.30 -9.38
N ALA A 36 -5.89 -10.02 -9.21
CA ALA A 36 -5.49 -9.25 -8.03
C ALA A 36 -5.87 -9.97 -6.72
N GLY A 37 -4.97 -9.97 -5.75
CA GLY A 37 -5.14 -10.63 -4.46
C GLY A 37 -4.99 -12.16 -4.49
N LYS A 38 -4.51 -12.73 -5.59
CA LYS A 38 -4.12 -14.14 -5.69
C LYS A 38 -2.61 -14.30 -5.53
N ASP A 39 -2.18 -15.50 -5.20
CA ASP A 39 -0.75 -15.84 -5.13
C ASP A 39 -0.11 -15.82 -6.52
N SER A 40 1.20 -15.52 -6.56
CA SER A 40 2.01 -15.68 -7.75
C SER A 40 2.05 -17.14 -8.19
N VAL A 41 2.16 -17.38 -9.49
CA VAL A 41 2.29 -18.73 -10.06
C VAL A 41 3.64 -18.90 -10.72
N ASN A 42 4.14 -20.12 -10.76
CA ASN A 42 5.43 -20.44 -11.37
C ASN A 42 5.23 -21.15 -12.71
N VAL A 43 5.76 -20.53 -13.76
CA VAL A 43 5.88 -21.10 -15.11
C VAL A 43 7.29 -21.63 -15.27
N THR A 44 7.45 -22.81 -15.86
CA THR A 44 8.78 -23.35 -16.19
C THR A 44 8.91 -23.52 -17.70
N LEU A 45 9.83 -22.78 -18.30
CA LEU A 45 10.23 -22.94 -19.69
C LEU A 45 11.38 -23.92 -19.79
N GLU A 46 11.44 -24.68 -20.89
CA GLU A 46 12.57 -25.58 -21.20
C GLU A 46 13.18 -25.20 -22.55
N ALA A 47 14.49 -24.90 -22.55
CA ALA A 47 15.29 -24.78 -23.74
C ALA A 47 15.94 -26.13 -24.07
N THR A 48 15.75 -26.60 -25.31
CA THR A 48 16.40 -27.81 -25.83
C THR A 48 17.40 -27.41 -26.91
N ALA A 49 18.69 -27.58 -26.62
CA ALA A 49 19.75 -27.39 -27.60
C ALA A 49 20.06 -28.72 -28.31
N THR A 50 20.03 -28.69 -29.64
CA THR A 50 20.33 -29.90 -30.47
C THR A 50 21.53 -29.62 -31.39
N ASN A 51 22.51 -30.52 -31.40
CA ASN A 51 23.67 -30.46 -32.27
C ASN A 51 24.06 -31.87 -32.69
N ASN A 52 24.04 -32.16 -34.00
CA ASN A 52 24.41 -33.45 -34.57
C ASN A 52 23.74 -34.68 -33.90
N GLY A 53 22.46 -34.53 -33.49
CA GLY A 53 21.67 -35.57 -32.83
C GLY A 53 21.88 -35.71 -31.33
N ALA A 54 22.81 -34.95 -30.73
CA ALA A 54 22.91 -34.82 -29.28
C ALA A 54 22.02 -33.71 -28.78
N THR A 55 21.32 -33.91 -27.68
CA THR A 55 20.42 -32.92 -27.04
C THR A 55 20.85 -32.61 -25.63
N ALA A 56 20.66 -31.36 -25.20
CA ALA A 56 20.82 -30.90 -23.82
C ALA A 56 19.66 -29.97 -23.47
N ASN A 57 19.08 -30.14 -22.30
CA ASN A 57 17.93 -29.36 -21.85
C ASN A 57 18.34 -28.45 -20.67
N ARG A 58 17.75 -27.27 -20.60
CA ARG A 58 17.85 -26.37 -19.45
C ARG A 58 16.49 -25.77 -19.13
N GLU A 59 16.15 -25.80 -17.86
CA GLU A 59 14.92 -25.22 -17.34
C GLU A 59 15.13 -23.78 -16.87
N PHE A 60 14.09 -22.96 -17.06
CA PHE A 60 14.03 -21.56 -16.64
C PHE A 60 12.72 -21.35 -15.89
N PRO A 61 12.75 -21.33 -14.55
CA PRO A 61 11.58 -20.97 -13.76
C PRO A 61 11.32 -19.47 -13.88
N ILE A 62 10.06 -19.12 -14.05
CA ILE A 62 9.55 -17.74 -14.14
C ILE A 62 8.45 -17.62 -13.11
N THR A 63 8.50 -16.62 -12.25
CA THR A 63 7.41 -16.26 -11.36
C THR A 63 6.52 -15.25 -12.06
N VAL A 64 5.22 -15.56 -12.18
CA VAL A 64 4.19 -14.66 -12.73
C VAL A 64 3.42 -14.08 -11.55
N SER A 65 3.64 -12.80 -11.29
CA SER A 65 2.97 -12.07 -10.22
C SER A 65 1.50 -11.80 -10.55
N PRO A 66 0.60 -11.70 -9.56
CA PRO A 66 -0.79 -11.32 -9.80
C PRO A 66 -0.89 -9.91 -10.37
N MET A 67 -2.05 -9.61 -10.95
CA MET A 67 -2.40 -8.24 -11.31
C MET A 67 -2.34 -7.33 -10.07
N PRO A 68 -2.01 -6.05 -10.21
CA PRO A 68 -2.01 -5.11 -9.10
C PRO A 68 -3.35 -5.12 -8.36
N SER A 69 -3.32 -5.07 -7.04
CA SER A 69 -4.53 -4.98 -6.21
C SER A 69 -5.12 -3.57 -6.17
N ASP A 70 -4.31 -2.57 -6.47
CA ASP A 70 -4.73 -1.19 -6.49
C ASP A 70 -5.61 -0.92 -7.72
N GLN A 71 -6.91 -0.78 -7.44
CA GLN A 71 -7.95 -0.36 -8.38
C GLN A 71 -8.40 1.07 -8.06
N SER A 72 -7.60 1.82 -7.31
CA SER A 72 -7.91 3.21 -6.99
C SER A 72 -7.92 4.05 -8.27
N LYS A 73 -8.76 5.07 -8.26
CA LYS A 73 -8.86 6.04 -9.34
C LYS A 73 -7.62 6.90 -9.39
N ASP A 74 -7.27 7.37 -10.59
CA ASP A 74 -6.28 8.41 -10.74
C ASP A 74 -6.85 9.72 -10.19
N GLU A 75 -6.09 10.40 -9.32
CA GLU A 75 -6.52 11.60 -8.57
C GLU A 75 -5.50 12.73 -8.65
N ALA A 76 -4.45 12.56 -9.43
CA ALA A 76 -3.43 13.57 -9.68
C ALA A 76 -2.69 13.25 -10.99
N TYR A 77 -1.71 14.10 -11.32
CA TYR A 77 -0.90 13.94 -12.53
C TYR A 77 0.58 14.15 -12.22
N ILE A 78 1.44 13.44 -12.96
CA ILE A 78 2.89 13.67 -13.00
C ILE A 78 3.26 14.10 -14.42
N TRP A 79 4.06 15.17 -14.52
CA TRP A 79 4.53 15.73 -15.78
C TRP A 79 6.04 15.55 -15.90
N ALA A 80 6.47 14.82 -16.94
CA ALA A 80 7.87 14.74 -17.33
C ALA A 80 8.15 15.79 -18.41
N PHE A 81 9.18 16.61 -18.23
CA PHE A 81 9.51 17.69 -19.16
C PHE A 81 10.99 18.01 -19.20
N PHE A 82 11.41 18.64 -20.28
CA PHE A 82 12.71 19.33 -20.38
C PHE A 82 12.49 20.81 -20.63
N THR A 83 13.52 21.64 -20.59
CA THR A 83 13.36 23.11 -20.65
C THR A 83 14.10 23.80 -21.81
N GLY A 84 14.64 23.04 -22.76
CA GLY A 84 15.34 23.56 -23.96
C GLY A 84 16.86 23.40 -23.88
N GLU A 85 17.57 24.22 -24.69
CA GLU A 85 19.03 24.22 -24.79
C GLU A 85 19.62 25.12 -23.72
N GLY A 86 20.44 24.69 -22.91
CA GLY A 86 21.10 25.48 -21.88
C GLY A 86 21.78 24.61 -20.87
N VAL A 87 22.47 25.20 -19.94
CA VAL A 87 23.07 24.46 -18.84
C VAL A 87 21.94 23.88 -18.01
N GLY A 88 21.79 22.55 -18.02
CA GLY A 88 20.71 21.87 -17.31
C GLY A 88 19.40 21.72 -18.10
N GLY A 89 19.22 22.35 -19.26
CA GLY A 89 17.99 22.33 -20.04
C GLY A 89 17.71 21.04 -20.77
N GLU A 90 18.72 20.32 -21.23
CA GLU A 90 18.61 19.02 -21.92
C GLU A 90 18.75 17.86 -20.93
N LYS A 91 17.88 17.88 -19.93
CA LYS A 91 17.71 16.91 -18.85
C LYS A 91 16.23 16.84 -18.53
N ILE A 92 15.79 15.76 -17.86
CA ILE A 92 14.38 15.58 -17.55
C ILE A 92 14.10 15.96 -16.10
N SER A 93 13.12 16.83 -15.92
CA SER A 93 12.51 17.20 -14.63
C SER A 93 11.13 16.56 -14.53
N LEU A 94 10.66 16.35 -13.30
CA LEU A 94 9.28 15.97 -13.02
C LEU A 94 8.56 17.11 -12.28
N ALA A 95 7.26 17.17 -12.48
CA ALA A 95 6.33 18.00 -11.70
C ALA A 95 5.13 17.18 -11.27
N ALA A 96 4.48 17.59 -10.19
CA ALA A 96 3.24 17.00 -9.71
C ALA A 96 2.13 18.05 -9.73
N SER A 97 0.93 17.68 -10.19
CA SER A 97 -0.21 18.59 -10.13
C SER A 97 -0.60 18.90 -8.68
N LYS A 98 -1.29 20.03 -8.43
CA LYS A 98 -1.88 20.30 -7.12
C LYS A 98 -3.21 19.54 -7.01
N GLY A 99 -3.11 18.31 -6.52
CA GLY A 99 -4.22 17.37 -6.50
C GLY A 99 -4.73 17.04 -7.91
N ASN A 100 -6.04 16.88 -8.08
CA ASN A 100 -6.66 16.53 -9.37
C ASN A 100 -6.91 17.77 -10.26
N ASN A 101 -5.85 18.54 -10.53
CA ASN A 101 -5.88 19.76 -11.33
C ASN A 101 -4.78 19.78 -12.38
N ALA A 102 -5.09 19.50 -13.63
CA ALA A 102 -4.15 19.48 -14.73
C ALA A 102 -3.56 20.87 -15.09
N LEU A 103 -4.06 21.96 -14.51
CA LEU A 103 -3.65 23.34 -14.85
C LEU A 103 -2.91 24.08 -13.72
N ASP A 104 -2.50 23.37 -12.64
CA ASP A 104 -1.73 23.96 -11.54
C ASP A 104 -0.73 22.94 -11.00
N TRP A 105 0.57 23.30 -10.98
CA TRP A 105 1.66 22.33 -10.80
C TRP A 105 2.65 22.74 -9.73
N ASN A 106 3.09 21.78 -8.95
CA ASN A 106 4.20 21.86 -8.02
C ASN A 106 5.51 21.50 -8.72
N THR A 107 6.54 22.30 -8.51
CA THR A 107 7.92 21.94 -8.88
C THR A 107 8.44 20.85 -7.94
N LEU A 108 8.94 19.75 -8.49
CA LEU A 108 9.58 18.68 -7.73
C LEU A 108 11.09 18.84 -7.64
N ASN A 109 11.71 18.24 -6.60
CA ASN A 109 13.14 18.19 -6.37
C ASN A 109 13.81 19.60 -6.45
N GLU A 110 13.11 20.64 -5.95
CA GLU A 110 13.55 22.04 -6.00
C GLU A 110 13.95 22.51 -7.41
N GLY A 111 13.31 21.95 -8.43
CA GLY A 111 13.60 22.22 -9.84
C GLY A 111 14.88 21.55 -10.39
N THR A 112 15.59 20.81 -9.57
CA THR A 112 16.76 20.06 -10.05
C THR A 112 16.31 18.87 -10.90
N PRO A 113 16.81 18.73 -12.15
CA PRO A 113 16.42 17.61 -13.01
C PRO A 113 16.76 16.25 -12.39
N LEU A 114 15.83 15.29 -12.54
CA LEU A 114 15.95 13.95 -11.98
C LEU A 114 16.70 12.98 -12.91
N PHE A 115 16.65 13.21 -14.23
CA PHE A 115 17.32 12.34 -15.19
C PHE A 115 18.38 13.11 -15.96
N THR A 116 19.56 12.52 -16.02
CA THR A 116 20.69 12.99 -16.81
C THR A 116 21.25 11.81 -17.62
N SER A 117 21.66 12.04 -18.85
CA SER A 117 22.22 10.98 -19.68
C SER A 117 23.73 10.86 -19.54
N THR A 118 24.20 9.63 -19.49
CA THR A 118 25.63 9.25 -19.58
C THR A 118 25.94 8.54 -20.90
N GLU A 119 24.93 8.25 -21.70
CA GLU A 119 25.01 7.50 -22.96
C GLU A 119 24.85 8.44 -24.17
N GLY A 120 25.14 7.94 -25.35
CA GLY A 120 24.91 8.61 -26.65
C GLY A 120 25.41 10.05 -26.71
N GLU A 121 24.54 10.98 -27.08
CA GLU A 121 24.86 12.41 -27.18
C GLU A 121 24.91 13.11 -25.81
N GLN A 122 24.48 12.41 -24.72
CA GLN A 122 24.46 12.94 -23.36
C GLN A 122 23.54 14.16 -23.18
N GLY A 123 22.44 14.19 -23.92
CA GLY A 123 21.34 15.14 -23.76
C GLY A 123 20.01 14.42 -23.85
N LEU A 124 19.04 14.83 -23.03
CA LEU A 124 17.69 14.25 -22.96
C LEU A 124 16.68 15.30 -23.37
N ARG A 125 15.86 14.98 -24.39
CA ARG A 125 14.79 15.86 -24.86
C ARG A 125 13.50 15.05 -25.00
N ASP A 126 12.39 15.76 -25.15
CA ASP A 126 11.09 15.23 -25.51
C ASP A 126 10.70 13.99 -24.65
N PRO A 127 10.71 14.10 -23.29
CA PRO A 127 10.43 12.94 -22.45
C PRO A 127 8.98 12.50 -22.56
N PHE A 128 8.80 11.20 -22.69
CA PHE A 128 7.52 10.54 -22.67
C PHE A 128 7.42 9.63 -21.44
N ILE A 129 6.42 9.86 -20.58
CA ILE A 129 6.13 9.03 -19.43
C ILE A 129 4.78 8.34 -19.59
N MET A 130 4.71 7.03 -19.32
CA MET A 130 3.48 6.27 -19.39
C MET A 130 3.42 5.21 -18.31
N ARG A 131 2.19 4.80 -17.95
CA ARG A 131 1.94 3.59 -17.15
C ARG A 131 1.80 2.38 -18.08
N SER A 132 2.33 1.24 -17.67
CA SER A 132 2.17 -0.03 -18.40
C SER A 132 0.70 -0.41 -18.54
N HIS A 133 0.40 -1.25 -19.53
CA HIS A 133 -0.93 -1.81 -19.73
C HIS A 133 -1.44 -2.56 -18.48
N ASP A 134 -0.55 -3.27 -17.79
CA ASP A 134 -0.87 -3.99 -16.54
C ASP A 134 -1.01 -3.07 -15.32
N GLY A 135 -0.58 -1.82 -15.41
CA GLY A 135 -0.79 -0.78 -14.40
C GLY A 135 0.25 -0.69 -13.29
N ASP A 136 1.26 -1.57 -13.24
CA ASP A 136 2.23 -1.66 -12.15
C ASP A 136 3.66 -1.20 -12.49
N THR A 137 3.88 -0.77 -13.73
CA THR A 137 5.18 -0.28 -14.19
C THR A 137 5.00 1.06 -14.91
N PHE A 138 5.93 1.97 -14.69
CA PHE A 138 6.04 3.21 -15.45
C PHE A 138 7.26 3.15 -16.34
N TYR A 139 7.10 3.61 -17.58
CA TYR A 139 8.19 3.77 -18.53
C TYR A 139 8.47 5.24 -18.78
N MET A 140 9.75 5.59 -18.84
CA MET A 140 10.23 6.89 -19.30
C MET A 140 11.04 6.68 -20.57
N LEU A 141 10.65 7.33 -21.66
CA LEU A 141 11.36 7.36 -22.92
C LEU A 141 11.89 8.78 -23.16
N ALA A 142 13.02 8.91 -23.88
CA ALA A 142 13.52 10.22 -24.24
C ALA A 142 14.33 10.18 -25.55
N THR A 143 14.38 11.32 -26.21
CA THR A 143 15.28 11.57 -27.34
C THR A 143 16.72 11.70 -26.85
N ASP A 144 17.64 10.93 -27.43
CA ASP A 144 19.08 11.13 -27.27
C ASP A 144 19.56 12.28 -28.19
N LEU A 145 19.50 13.50 -27.67
CA LEU A 145 19.92 14.68 -28.43
C LEU A 145 20.48 15.76 -27.52
N LYS A 146 21.71 16.22 -27.82
CA LYS A 146 22.32 17.38 -27.18
C LYS A 146 22.63 18.45 -28.22
N ILE A 147 21.94 19.56 -28.13
CA ILE A 147 22.18 20.74 -28.97
C ILE A 147 23.19 21.70 -28.33
N SER A 148 23.14 21.87 -27.00
CA SER A 148 24.04 22.71 -26.25
C SER A 148 25.51 22.27 -26.46
N GLY A 149 26.32 23.12 -27.04
CA GLY A 149 27.74 22.84 -27.33
C GLY A 149 28.00 21.94 -28.55
N ARG A 150 26.95 21.53 -29.29
CA ARG A 150 27.07 20.71 -30.52
C ARG A 150 27.70 21.56 -31.66
N LYS A 151 28.66 20.98 -32.40
CA LYS A 151 29.10 21.52 -33.68
C LYS A 151 28.03 21.21 -34.74
N GLY A 152 27.38 22.22 -35.24
CA GLY A 152 26.28 22.12 -36.21
C GLY A 152 24.93 22.41 -35.53
N SER A 153 23.96 22.73 -36.33
CA SER A 153 22.60 23.12 -35.89
C SER A 153 21.71 21.89 -35.70
N PHE A 154 20.48 22.13 -35.35
CA PHE A 154 19.41 21.13 -35.47
C PHE A 154 19.37 20.45 -36.85
N SER A 155 19.72 21.18 -37.90
CA SER A 155 19.82 20.58 -39.26
C SER A 155 20.84 19.44 -39.28
N ALA A 156 22.02 19.61 -38.67
CA ALA A 156 23.03 18.56 -38.60
C ALA A 156 22.55 17.35 -37.81
N ALA A 157 21.82 17.60 -36.74
CA ALA A 157 21.24 16.53 -35.92
C ALA A 157 20.15 15.73 -36.65
N GLN A 158 19.54 16.25 -37.69
CA GLN A 158 18.56 15.55 -38.52
C GLN A 158 19.14 14.59 -39.58
N TYR A 159 20.38 14.79 -39.96
CA TYR A 159 21.01 13.90 -40.97
C TYR A 159 22.19 13.08 -40.42
N ASN A 160 22.67 13.43 -39.24
CA ASN A 160 23.76 12.73 -38.54
C ASN A 160 23.57 12.81 -37.03
N GLY A 161 22.37 12.48 -36.57
CA GLY A 161 21.96 12.39 -35.16
C GLY A 161 21.99 10.96 -34.60
N SER A 162 21.54 10.82 -33.41
CA SER A 162 21.41 9.53 -32.75
C SER A 162 20.33 8.64 -33.37
N LEU A 163 20.58 7.33 -33.41
CA LEU A 163 19.63 6.29 -33.85
C LEU A 163 18.99 5.56 -32.68
N TYR A 164 19.13 6.09 -31.47
CA TYR A 164 18.77 5.47 -30.20
C TYR A 164 17.69 6.27 -29.50
N ILE A 165 16.98 5.58 -28.64
CA ILE A 165 16.11 6.16 -27.60
C ILE A 165 16.68 5.80 -26.22
N GLU A 166 16.38 6.61 -25.25
CA GLU A 166 16.71 6.35 -23.85
C GLU A 166 15.46 5.82 -23.14
N VAL A 167 15.63 4.78 -22.29
CA VAL A 167 14.52 4.11 -21.60
C VAL A 167 14.87 3.84 -20.14
N TRP A 168 13.90 4.13 -19.25
CA TRP A 168 13.91 3.75 -17.83
C TRP A 168 12.59 3.10 -17.47
N GLU A 169 12.61 2.30 -16.41
CA GLU A 169 11.43 1.69 -15.79
C GLU A 169 11.37 2.00 -14.30
N SER A 170 10.17 2.12 -13.76
CA SER A 170 9.91 2.27 -12.33
C SER A 170 8.57 1.65 -11.96
N ASN A 171 8.46 1.11 -10.74
CA ASN A 171 7.18 0.67 -10.19
C ASN A 171 6.52 1.72 -9.28
N ASP A 172 7.21 2.82 -8.97
CA ASP A 172 6.78 3.80 -7.98
C ASP A 172 7.03 5.26 -8.37
N LEU A 173 7.54 5.53 -9.57
CA LEU A 173 7.92 6.86 -10.08
C LEU A 173 9.12 7.52 -9.34
N VAL A 174 9.71 6.83 -8.38
CA VAL A 174 10.83 7.30 -7.56
C VAL A 174 12.09 6.49 -7.83
N ASN A 175 11.98 5.18 -7.79
CA ASN A 175 13.07 4.25 -8.01
C ASN A 175 13.09 3.81 -9.48
N TRP A 176 13.98 4.38 -10.25
CA TRP A 176 14.14 4.12 -11.67
C TRP A 176 15.30 3.18 -11.94
N THR A 177 15.16 2.29 -12.92
CA THR A 177 16.24 1.44 -13.41
C THR A 177 17.41 2.28 -13.94
N ASN A 178 18.56 1.64 -14.17
CA ASN A 178 19.63 2.27 -14.92
C ASN A 178 19.17 2.61 -16.35
N GLN A 179 19.72 3.70 -16.91
CA GLN A 179 19.49 4.10 -18.28
C GLN A 179 19.79 2.97 -19.26
N ARG A 180 18.87 2.76 -20.19
CA ARG A 180 19.03 1.85 -21.35
C ARG A 180 19.10 2.70 -22.60
N HIS A 181 20.20 2.58 -23.34
CA HIS A 181 20.46 3.22 -24.62
C HIS A 181 20.14 2.23 -25.75
N ILE A 182 19.03 2.38 -26.43
CA ILE A 182 18.44 1.33 -27.27
C ILE A 182 18.36 1.83 -28.73
N LYS A 183 19.01 1.11 -29.64
CA LYS A 183 18.92 1.39 -31.07
C LYS A 183 17.59 0.90 -31.63
N VAL A 184 16.74 1.81 -32.08
CA VAL A 184 15.44 1.51 -32.69
C VAL A 184 15.40 1.91 -34.17
N SER A 185 16.28 2.80 -34.63
CA SER A 185 16.37 3.22 -36.03
C SER A 185 17.43 2.43 -36.78
N ASP A 186 17.16 2.15 -38.10
CA ASP A 186 18.16 1.56 -38.98
C ASP A 186 19.24 2.57 -39.35
N ASP A 187 20.38 2.08 -39.84
CA ASP A 187 21.53 2.93 -40.28
C ASP A 187 21.19 3.89 -41.39
N SER A 188 20.12 3.66 -42.15
CA SER A 188 19.57 4.57 -43.17
C SER A 188 18.85 5.80 -42.57
N ALA A 189 18.58 5.83 -41.28
CA ALA A 189 17.98 6.97 -40.56
C ALA A 189 19.02 8.04 -40.22
N GLY A 190 18.60 9.28 -40.12
CA GLY A 190 19.45 10.41 -39.74
C GLY A 190 19.22 10.93 -38.34
N ASN A 191 18.14 10.55 -37.72
CA ASN A 191 17.73 10.94 -36.35
C ASN A 191 16.63 10.02 -35.82
N THR A 192 16.44 10.07 -34.48
CA THR A 192 15.36 9.37 -33.75
C THR A 192 14.83 10.34 -32.70
N TRP A 193 13.76 11.06 -33.05
CA TRP A 193 13.29 12.19 -32.24
C TRP A 193 11.87 12.01 -31.72
N ALA A 194 11.63 12.51 -30.52
CA ALA A 194 10.35 12.53 -29.82
C ALA A 194 9.67 11.16 -29.78
N PRO A 195 10.29 10.17 -29.12
CA PRO A 195 9.70 8.86 -28.97
C PRO A 195 8.51 8.89 -28.02
N GLU A 196 7.39 8.32 -28.43
CA GLU A 196 6.26 7.98 -27.60
C GLU A 196 5.83 6.53 -27.82
N ALA A 197 4.95 6.00 -26.98
CA ALA A 197 4.46 4.65 -27.08
C ALA A 197 2.97 4.54 -26.72
N TYR A 198 2.29 3.57 -27.32
CA TYR A 198 0.93 3.24 -26.99
C TYR A 198 0.72 1.73 -27.03
N TRP A 199 -0.08 1.18 -26.08
CA TRP A 199 -0.42 -0.23 -26.07
C TRP A 199 -1.44 -0.54 -27.15
N ASP A 200 -1.20 -1.58 -27.96
CA ASP A 200 -2.14 -2.09 -28.96
C ASP A 200 -2.71 -3.42 -28.48
N ASP A 201 -4.00 -3.43 -28.16
CA ASP A 201 -4.70 -4.60 -27.61
C ASP A 201 -4.76 -5.78 -28.60
N GLU A 202 -4.77 -5.50 -29.91
CA GLU A 202 -4.81 -6.55 -30.93
C GLU A 202 -3.46 -7.24 -31.08
N LEU A 203 -2.37 -6.46 -31.02
CA LEU A 203 -1.02 -7.00 -31.06
C LEU A 203 -0.58 -7.58 -29.73
N GLY A 204 -1.13 -7.11 -28.59
CA GLY A 204 -0.63 -7.38 -27.27
C GLY A 204 0.82 -6.91 -27.08
N GLU A 205 1.15 -5.75 -27.61
CA GLU A 205 2.47 -5.12 -27.60
C GLU A 205 2.34 -3.59 -27.56
N TYR A 206 3.39 -2.93 -27.13
CA TYR A 206 3.52 -1.48 -27.27
C TYR A 206 3.98 -1.15 -28.69
N VAL A 207 3.33 -0.17 -29.31
CA VAL A 207 3.78 0.48 -30.52
C VAL A 207 4.57 1.72 -30.12
N VAL A 208 5.88 1.70 -30.33
CA VAL A 208 6.79 2.82 -30.04
C VAL A 208 7.04 3.56 -31.34
N TYR A 209 6.80 4.85 -31.39
CA TYR A 209 6.86 5.67 -32.59
C TYR A 209 7.70 6.93 -32.36
N TRP A 210 8.36 7.40 -33.42
CA TRP A 210 9.28 8.56 -33.40
C TRP A 210 9.44 9.18 -34.80
N ALA A 211 10.05 10.35 -34.87
CA ALA A 211 10.35 11.02 -36.12
C ALA A 211 11.78 10.71 -36.61
N SER A 212 11.94 10.42 -37.94
CA SER A 212 13.23 10.17 -38.59
C SER A 212 13.28 10.74 -40.01
N ASN A 213 14.43 11.33 -40.34
CA ASN A 213 14.83 11.52 -41.72
C ASN A 213 15.42 10.21 -42.27
N LEU A 214 14.99 9.76 -43.46
CA LEU A 214 15.50 8.55 -44.09
C LEU A 214 16.31 8.88 -45.32
N TYR A 215 17.33 8.06 -45.60
CA TYR A 215 18.28 8.17 -46.69
C TYR A 215 18.39 6.86 -47.44
N ASP A 216 18.84 6.93 -48.73
CA ASP A 216 18.97 5.77 -49.60
C ASP A 216 20.23 4.90 -49.26
N ASN A 217 21.04 5.33 -48.31
CA ASN A 217 22.26 4.62 -47.89
C ASN A 217 22.49 4.69 -46.40
N ASP A 218 23.27 3.77 -45.88
CA ASP A 218 23.57 3.62 -44.44
C ASP A 218 24.79 4.42 -43.97
N ASP A 219 25.53 5.11 -44.90
CA ASP A 219 26.71 5.88 -44.59
C ASP A 219 26.36 7.35 -44.27
N SER A 220 26.21 7.63 -42.95
CA SER A 220 25.89 8.98 -42.45
C SER A 220 26.94 10.03 -42.84
N SER A 221 28.18 9.63 -43.10
CA SER A 221 29.28 10.56 -43.47
C SER A 221 29.08 11.22 -44.83
N THR A 222 28.24 10.63 -45.69
CA THR A 222 27.92 11.14 -47.02
C THR A 222 26.74 12.13 -47.00
N ARG A 223 26.05 12.28 -45.89
CA ARG A 223 24.88 13.12 -45.75
C ARG A 223 25.25 14.54 -45.41
N THR A 224 24.68 15.49 -46.10
CA THR A 224 25.04 16.93 -45.98
C THR A 224 23.87 17.83 -45.65
N SER A 225 22.65 17.30 -45.71
CA SER A 225 21.42 18.04 -45.42
C SER A 225 20.27 17.09 -44.98
N PRO A 226 19.27 17.60 -44.23
CA PRO A 226 18.09 16.85 -43.90
C PRO A 226 17.34 16.42 -45.17
N SER A 227 16.71 15.23 -45.11
CA SER A 227 15.69 14.80 -46.06
C SER A 227 14.32 15.39 -45.65
N TYR A 228 13.45 14.62 -45.04
CA TYR A 228 12.25 15.10 -44.41
C TYR A 228 11.85 14.08 -43.32
N ASN A 229 11.20 14.57 -42.24
CA ASN A 229 10.78 13.72 -41.15
C ASN A 229 9.60 12.82 -41.59
N ARG A 230 9.75 11.55 -41.32
CA ARG A 230 8.73 10.53 -41.38
C ARG A 230 8.47 10.03 -39.97
N MET A 231 7.22 9.72 -39.68
CA MET A 231 6.96 8.95 -38.44
C MET A 231 7.24 7.49 -38.71
N MET A 232 8.06 6.93 -37.84
CA MET A 232 8.48 5.52 -37.81
C MET A 232 7.85 4.85 -36.62
N TYR A 233 7.75 3.51 -36.62
CA TYR A 233 7.38 2.74 -35.44
C TYR A 233 8.05 1.38 -35.39
N VAL A 234 8.18 0.85 -34.17
CA VAL A 234 8.48 -0.56 -33.87
C VAL A 234 7.42 -1.07 -32.91
N THR A 235 7.35 -2.39 -32.72
CA THR A 235 6.59 -3.01 -31.64
C THR A 235 7.51 -3.64 -30.63
N THR A 236 7.09 -3.68 -29.37
CA THR A 236 7.84 -4.29 -28.28
C THR A 236 6.86 -4.80 -27.19
N PRO A 237 7.11 -5.98 -26.61
CA PRO A 237 6.36 -6.43 -25.45
C PRO A 237 6.91 -5.91 -24.12
N ASP A 238 8.17 -5.43 -24.08
CA ASP A 238 8.98 -5.32 -22.87
C ASP A 238 9.98 -4.14 -22.86
N PHE A 239 10.01 -3.31 -23.88
CA PHE A 239 11.03 -2.25 -24.09
C PHE A 239 12.48 -2.75 -24.01
N ILE A 240 12.71 -4.05 -24.25
CA ILE A 240 14.02 -4.70 -24.34
C ILE A 240 14.23 -5.28 -25.75
N THR A 241 13.20 -5.95 -26.24
CA THR A 241 13.20 -6.55 -27.59
C THR A 241 12.26 -5.78 -28.50
N PHE A 242 12.73 -5.47 -29.69
CA PHE A 242 12.00 -4.62 -30.63
C PHE A 242 11.90 -5.27 -32.00
N SER A 243 10.77 -5.05 -32.69
CA SER A 243 10.61 -5.38 -34.10
C SER A 243 11.54 -4.51 -34.96
N LYS A 244 11.62 -4.83 -36.24
CA LYS A 244 12.27 -3.92 -37.23
C LYS A 244 11.41 -2.67 -37.40
N PRO A 245 12.05 -1.49 -37.61
CA PRO A 245 11.32 -0.25 -37.80
C PRO A 245 10.49 -0.28 -39.11
N LYS A 246 9.33 0.31 -39.03
CA LYS A 246 8.41 0.49 -40.16
C LYS A 246 8.02 1.95 -40.25
N THR A 247 7.76 2.40 -41.52
CA THR A 247 7.24 3.74 -41.74
C THR A 247 5.75 3.79 -41.41
N TRP A 248 5.34 4.79 -40.60
CA TRP A 248 3.97 4.98 -40.16
C TRP A 248 3.28 6.14 -40.89
N ILE A 249 3.96 7.32 -40.99
CA ILE A 249 3.50 8.48 -41.78
C ILE A 249 4.62 8.88 -42.71
N ASP A 250 4.38 8.81 -44.04
CA ASP A 250 5.33 9.20 -45.07
C ASP A 250 4.69 10.21 -46.04
N VAL A 251 4.83 11.49 -45.69
CA VAL A 251 4.32 12.61 -46.50
C VAL A 251 5.45 13.64 -46.67
N ASP A 252 5.92 13.80 -47.91
CA ASP A 252 6.99 14.77 -48.23
C ASP A 252 6.42 16.19 -48.23
N ARG A 253 6.57 16.85 -47.09
CA ARG A 253 6.08 18.22 -46.88
C ARG A 253 7.13 19.27 -47.23
N ARG A 254 8.30 18.87 -47.80
CA ARG A 254 9.37 19.80 -48.19
C ARG A 254 8.84 20.96 -49.02
N GLY A 255 9.22 22.15 -48.62
CA GLY A 255 8.79 23.41 -49.22
C GLY A 255 9.38 24.59 -48.47
N GLN A 256 8.69 25.70 -48.45
CA GLN A 256 9.22 26.94 -47.82
C GLN A 256 9.30 26.90 -46.31
N ALA A 257 8.50 26.10 -45.65
CA ALA A 257 8.33 26.16 -44.18
C ALA A 257 8.66 24.86 -43.44
N GLY A 258 8.79 23.71 -44.10
CA GLY A 258 9.03 22.48 -43.38
C GLY A 258 9.22 21.25 -44.23
N ALA A 259 9.43 20.11 -43.59
CA ALA A 259 9.97 18.98 -44.26
C ALA A 259 9.28 17.64 -43.97
N GLY A 260 8.16 17.57 -43.28
CA GLY A 260 7.50 16.30 -43.03
C GLY A 260 6.45 16.33 -41.92
N SER A 261 6.35 15.25 -41.16
CA SER A 261 5.51 15.08 -39.99
C SER A 261 6.39 14.76 -38.78
N ILE A 262 6.10 15.37 -37.65
CA ILE A 262 6.90 15.21 -36.43
C ILE A 262 6.01 15.27 -35.19
N ASP A 263 6.48 14.74 -34.06
CA ASP A 263 5.89 14.87 -32.73
C ASP A 263 4.44 14.32 -32.67
N VAL A 264 4.28 13.01 -32.83
CA VAL A 264 2.97 12.36 -32.73
C VAL A 264 2.68 11.98 -31.29
N THR A 265 1.49 12.34 -30.81
CA THR A 265 0.90 11.84 -29.57
C THR A 265 -0.39 11.09 -29.87
N VAL A 266 -0.72 10.06 -29.06
CA VAL A 266 -1.87 9.16 -29.28
C VAL A 266 -2.73 9.03 -28.04
N GLN A 267 -4.05 9.01 -28.25
CA GLN A 267 -5.05 8.66 -27.24
C GLN A 267 -6.13 7.76 -27.84
N LYS A 268 -6.59 6.76 -27.09
CA LYS A 268 -7.72 5.90 -27.47
C LYS A 268 -8.98 6.31 -26.72
N GLU A 269 -10.12 6.39 -27.43
CA GLU A 269 -11.44 6.53 -26.84
C GLU A 269 -12.39 5.50 -27.43
N GLY A 270 -12.90 4.61 -26.57
CA GLY A 270 -13.60 3.42 -27.04
C GLY A 270 -12.68 2.56 -27.94
N ASP A 271 -13.14 2.23 -29.16
CA ASP A 271 -12.36 1.46 -30.14
C ASP A 271 -11.59 2.34 -31.11
N THR A 272 -11.55 3.66 -30.90
CA THR A 272 -10.96 4.62 -31.84
C THR A 272 -9.69 5.23 -31.28
N TYR A 273 -8.60 5.12 -32.02
CA TYR A 273 -7.35 5.84 -31.78
C TYR A 273 -7.42 7.23 -32.41
N TYR A 274 -7.00 8.22 -31.65
CA TYR A 274 -6.79 9.60 -32.09
C TYR A 274 -5.31 9.91 -32.02
N ARG A 275 -4.73 10.45 -33.08
CA ARG A 275 -3.36 10.97 -33.08
C ARG A 275 -3.33 12.44 -33.45
N ILE A 276 -2.49 13.19 -32.71
CA ILE A 276 -2.24 14.61 -33.02
C ILE A 276 -0.74 14.77 -33.27
N TYR A 277 -0.38 15.51 -34.29
CA TYR A 277 1.01 15.73 -34.67
C TYR A 277 1.21 17.03 -35.42
N LYS A 278 2.45 17.50 -35.53
CA LYS A 278 2.83 18.69 -36.30
C LYS A 278 3.03 18.38 -37.77
N ASP A 279 2.34 19.11 -38.66
CA ASP A 279 2.69 19.26 -40.06
C ASP A 279 3.77 20.35 -40.17
N GLU A 280 4.99 20.00 -40.49
CA GLU A 280 6.11 20.92 -40.57
C GLU A 280 6.00 21.93 -41.73
N LYS A 281 5.10 21.73 -42.71
CA LYS A 281 4.87 22.69 -43.78
C LYS A 281 3.97 23.84 -43.34
N SER A 282 2.89 23.56 -42.69
CA SER A 282 1.98 24.58 -42.15
C SER A 282 2.40 25.06 -40.73
N MET A 283 3.30 24.35 -40.07
CA MET A 283 3.70 24.57 -38.68
C MET A 283 2.55 24.45 -37.71
N THR A 284 1.51 23.70 -38.02
CA THR A 284 0.27 23.57 -37.25
C THR A 284 0.00 22.13 -36.88
N LEU A 285 -0.80 21.96 -35.84
CA LEU A 285 -1.23 20.65 -35.37
C LEU A 285 -2.38 20.11 -36.21
N ARG A 286 -2.29 18.82 -36.53
CA ARG A 286 -3.33 18.10 -37.26
C ARG A 286 -3.79 16.89 -36.44
N GLN A 287 -5.09 16.57 -36.48
CA GLN A 287 -5.70 15.46 -35.79
C GLN A 287 -6.31 14.46 -36.78
N GLU A 288 -6.05 13.18 -36.51
CA GLU A 288 -6.57 12.06 -37.29
C GLU A 288 -7.12 10.97 -36.36
N LYS A 289 -7.99 10.11 -36.90
CA LYS A 289 -8.55 8.95 -36.18
C LYS A 289 -8.53 7.67 -37.01
N SER A 290 -8.41 6.52 -36.33
CA SER A 290 -8.44 5.18 -36.91
C SER A 290 -8.88 4.15 -35.88
N ASN A 291 -9.37 2.99 -36.32
CA ASN A 291 -9.57 1.84 -35.45
C ASN A 291 -8.36 0.88 -35.45
N THR A 292 -7.32 1.17 -36.25
CA THR A 292 -6.10 0.37 -36.34
C THR A 292 -4.89 1.27 -36.13
N LEU A 293 -4.19 1.11 -35.01
CA LEU A 293 -3.07 1.98 -34.61
C LEU A 293 -1.92 1.93 -35.63
N THR A 294 -1.54 0.76 -36.07
CA THR A 294 -0.33 0.50 -36.86
C THR A 294 -0.53 0.67 -38.38
N ASP A 295 -1.75 1.02 -38.83
CA ASP A 295 -1.97 1.28 -40.26
C ASP A 295 -1.21 2.53 -40.72
N SER A 296 -0.50 2.43 -41.83
CA SER A 296 0.40 3.48 -42.32
C SER A 296 -0.28 4.37 -43.38
N ILE A 297 0.12 5.64 -43.43
CA ILE A 297 -0.34 6.57 -44.46
C ILE A 297 0.83 7.09 -45.28
N GLY A 298 0.54 7.30 -46.57
CA GLY A 298 1.49 7.86 -47.51
C GLY A 298 2.57 6.86 -47.95
N LYS A 299 3.53 7.35 -48.64
CA LYS A 299 4.77 6.67 -49.12
C LYS A 299 5.67 7.69 -49.77
N ALA A 300 6.91 7.31 -50.06
CA ALA A 300 7.87 8.17 -50.72
C ALA A 300 7.26 8.84 -51.97
N GLY A 301 7.38 10.16 -52.03
CA GLY A 301 6.87 11.00 -53.15
C GLY A 301 5.43 11.51 -52.98
N VAL A 302 4.66 11.06 -51.98
CA VAL A 302 3.35 11.64 -51.61
C VAL A 302 3.61 12.97 -50.90
N LYS A 303 2.88 14.05 -51.35
CA LYS A 303 3.14 15.43 -50.90
C LYS A 303 1.97 16.07 -50.11
N ASP A 304 0.84 15.40 -50.09
CA ASP A 304 -0.33 15.89 -49.37
C ASP A 304 -1.05 14.79 -48.63
N TYR A 305 -1.71 15.18 -47.52
CA TYR A 305 -2.37 14.23 -46.60
C TYR A 305 -3.62 13.61 -47.19
N SER A 306 -4.35 14.31 -48.08
CA SER A 306 -5.56 13.74 -48.64
C SER A 306 -5.22 12.54 -49.55
N THR A 307 -4.13 12.62 -50.31
CA THR A 307 -3.58 11.47 -51.06
C THR A 307 -3.05 10.39 -50.11
N ALA A 308 -2.34 10.78 -49.03
CA ALA A 308 -1.74 9.86 -48.09
C ALA A 308 -2.80 9.03 -47.32
N LEU A 309 -3.90 9.63 -46.96
CA LEU A 309 -5.01 8.98 -46.21
C LEU A 309 -5.85 8.07 -47.14
N SER A 310 -5.77 8.25 -48.46
CA SER A 310 -6.60 7.47 -49.38
C SER A 310 -6.26 5.97 -49.33
N GLY A 311 -7.22 5.17 -48.90
CA GLY A 311 -7.09 3.70 -48.79
C GLY A 311 -6.53 3.20 -47.50
N SER A 312 -6.26 4.12 -46.53
CA SER A 312 -5.91 3.73 -45.16
C SER A 312 -7.12 3.73 -44.24
N SER A 313 -6.99 3.18 -43.05
CA SER A 313 -8.00 3.27 -41.98
C SER A 313 -8.03 4.64 -41.28
N TRP A 314 -6.95 5.43 -41.42
CA TRP A 314 -6.88 6.78 -40.87
C TRP A 314 -7.72 7.78 -41.64
N SER A 315 -8.38 8.68 -40.95
CA SER A 315 -9.17 9.76 -41.48
C SER A 315 -8.93 11.06 -40.73
N GLU A 316 -8.98 12.19 -41.43
CA GLU A 316 -8.82 13.51 -40.83
C GLU A 316 -9.99 13.84 -39.91
N VAL A 317 -9.70 14.32 -38.70
CA VAL A 317 -10.65 14.93 -37.74
C VAL A 317 -10.57 16.44 -37.85
N GLY A 318 -9.38 17.01 -37.98
CA GLY A 318 -9.19 18.43 -38.17
C GLY A 318 -7.74 18.84 -38.38
N THR A 319 -7.53 20.07 -38.75
CA THR A 319 -6.22 20.70 -38.96
C THR A 319 -6.17 22.06 -38.31
N ALA A 320 -4.95 22.55 -38.09
CA ALA A 320 -4.70 23.86 -37.47
C ALA A 320 -5.39 23.98 -36.08
N ILE A 321 -5.28 22.91 -35.27
CA ILE A 321 -5.88 22.84 -33.95
C ILE A 321 -5.40 24.03 -33.10
N GLY A 322 -6.33 24.80 -32.51
CA GLY A 322 -6.03 25.99 -31.68
C GLY A 322 -5.53 27.22 -32.42
N ASN A 323 -5.31 27.16 -33.73
CA ASN A 323 -4.79 28.30 -34.50
C ASN A 323 -5.73 29.52 -34.49
N ASP A 324 -5.09 30.71 -34.58
CA ASP A 324 -5.75 32.01 -34.60
C ASP A 324 -6.54 32.36 -33.30
N LYS A 325 -6.28 31.66 -32.21
CA LYS A 325 -6.83 31.94 -30.90
C LYS A 325 -5.78 32.63 -30.02
N SER A 326 -6.23 33.39 -29.03
CA SER A 326 -5.33 33.88 -27.97
C SER A 326 -4.64 32.68 -27.30
N ASN A 327 -3.32 32.78 -27.12
CA ASN A 327 -2.58 31.75 -26.37
C ASN A 327 -2.68 31.88 -24.85
N GLY A 328 -3.35 32.95 -24.35
CA GLY A 328 -3.46 33.25 -22.91
C GLY A 328 -2.27 34.05 -22.32
N TYR A 329 -1.16 34.19 -23.09
CA TYR A 329 0.09 34.79 -22.62
C TYR A 329 0.46 36.05 -23.42
N GLY A 330 -0.57 36.80 -23.83
CA GLY A 330 -0.40 38.05 -24.57
C GLY A 330 -0.11 37.90 -26.07
N GLY A 331 -0.19 36.70 -26.62
CA GLY A 331 0.01 36.39 -28.03
C GLY A 331 -1.13 35.59 -28.64
N THR A 332 -0.89 35.13 -29.89
CA THR A 332 -1.78 34.26 -30.63
C THR A 332 -1.12 32.90 -30.86
N PHE A 333 -1.85 31.81 -30.69
CA PHE A 333 -1.38 30.48 -31.07
C PHE A 333 -1.48 30.35 -32.59
N SER A 334 -0.37 30.56 -33.29
CA SER A 334 -0.30 30.52 -34.73
C SER A 334 0.49 29.36 -35.29
N ALA A 335 1.32 28.77 -34.48
CA ALA A 335 2.14 27.60 -34.76
C ALA A 335 2.47 26.90 -33.47
N GLY A 336 2.63 25.59 -33.49
CA GLY A 336 2.96 24.78 -32.30
C GLY A 336 3.63 23.48 -32.70
N GLU A 337 4.32 22.88 -31.72
CA GLU A 337 4.99 21.59 -31.85
C GLU A 337 4.88 20.80 -30.55
N GLY A 338 5.44 19.60 -30.51
CA GLY A 338 5.50 18.79 -29.31
C GLY A 338 4.14 18.60 -28.62
N PRO A 339 3.04 18.22 -29.30
CA PRO A 339 1.76 18.04 -28.63
C PRO A 339 1.84 16.90 -27.62
N SER A 340 1.29 17.10 -26.42
CA SER A 340 1.07 16.07 -25.41
C SER A 340 -0.42 15.94 -25.14
N LEU A 341 -0.98 14.80 -25.49
CA LEU A 341 -2.41 14.50 -25.38
C LEU A 341 -2.64 13.53 -24.24
N PHE A 342 -3.51 13.90 -23.29
CA PHE A 342 -3.89 13.01 -22.17
C PHE A 342 -5.35 13.15 -21.79
N LYS A 343 -5.93 12.08 -21.25
CA LYS A 343 -7.29 12.04 -20.74
C LYS A 343 -7.31 12.65 -19.33
N ALA A 344 -8.32 13.48 -19.07
CA ALA A 344 -8.55 14.01 -17.73
C ALA A 344 -9.00 12.90 -16.77
N ASN A 345 -8.55 12.98 -15.54
CA ASN A 345 -9.02 12.11 -14.46
C ASN A 345 -10.51 12.35 -14.18
N GLU A 346 -11.20 11.35 -13.68
CA GLU A 346 -12.53 11.54 -13.12
C GLU A 346 -12.46 12.52 -11.93
N GLY A 347 -13.28 13.58 -11.97
CA GLY A 347 -13.25 14.61 -10.93
C GLY A 347 -12.13 15.64 -11.09
N ASP A 348 -11.45 15.73 -12.24
CA ASP A 348 -10.57 16.87 -12.53
C ASP A 348 -11.36 18.17 -12.38
N VAL A 349 -10.81 19.11 -11.59
CA VAL A 349 -11.52 20.32 -11.14
C VAL A 349 -11.90 21.26 -12.29
N ASN A 350 -11.29 21.12 -13.47
CA ASN A 350 -11.52 22.00 -14.63
C ASN A 350 -12.68 21.52 -15.53
N GLY A 351 -13.15 20.27 -15.35
CA GLY A 351 -14.34 19.74 -16.03
C GLY A 351 -14.18 19.41 -17.51
N TYR A 352 -12.94 19.24 -17.99
CA TYR A 352 -12.65 18.77 -19.34
C TYR A 352 -12.51 17.24 -19.38
N GLN A 353 -12.57 16.66 -20.59
CA GLN A 353 -12.34 15.24 -20.79
C GLN A 353 -10.94 14.93 -21.32
N TYR A 354 -10.36 15.85 -22.09
CA TYR A 354 -9.02 15.72 -22.64
C TYR A 354 -8.29 17.05 -22.61
N TYR A 355 -6.98 16.95 -22.39
CA TYR A 355 -6.03 18.04 -22.48
C TYR A 355 -5.05 17.80 -23.62
N LEU A 356 -4.65 18.86 -24.29
CA LEU A 356 -3.62 18.90 -25.29
C LEU A 356 -2.68 20.05 -24.96
N PHE A 357 -1.48 19.73 -24.48
CA PHE A 357 -0.45 20.74 -24.26
C PHE A 357 0.41 20.81 -25.51
N ALA A 358 0.55 21.99 -26.08
CA ALA A 358 1.33 22.23 -27.28
C ALA A 358 2.43 23.24 -27.03
N ASP A 359 3.67 22.88 -27.32
CA ASP A 359 4.82 23.78 -27.17
C ASP A 359 4.74 24.90 -28.23
N GLN A 360 4.76 26.14 -27.76
CA GLN A 360 4.83 27.31 -28.65
C GLN A 360 6.15 28.09 -28.36
N PRO A 361 7.25 27.67 -28.99
CA PRO A 361 8.53 28.34 -28.78
C PRO A 361 8.54 29.78 -29.30
N SER A 362 9.56 30.54 -28.89
CA SER A 362 9.70 31.94 -29.28
C SER A 362 9.85 32.14 -30.79
N TYR A 363 10.47 31.22 -31.52
CA TYR A 363 10.59 31.27 -32.98
C TYR A 363 9.24 31.02 -33.72
N HIS A 364 8.25 30.52 -33.00
CA HIS A 364 6.85 30.45 -33.42
C HIS A 364 6.01 31.64 -32.87
N GLY A 365 6.65 32.67 -32.32
CA GLY A 365 5.96 33.83 -31.75
C GLY A 365 5.27 33.56 -30.43
N GLY A 366 5.65 32.49 -29.73
CA GLY A 366 5.06 32.03 -28.50
C GLY A 366 5.80 32.45 -27.22
N PRO A 367 5.28 32.04 -26.08
CA PRO A 367 5.82 32.35 -24.75
C PRO A 367 7.05 31.53 -24.39
N ASN A 368 7.49 30.61 -25.27
CA ASN A 368 8.61 29.68 -25.07
C ASN A 368 8.35 28.59 -24.02
N HIS A 369 7.11 28.17 -23.91
CA HIS A 369 6.64 27.05 -23.11
C HIS A 369 5.33 26.48 -23.69
N TYR A 370 4.78 25.46 -23.04
CA TYR A 370 3.50 24.88 -23.43
C TYR A 370 2.35 25.88 -23.35
N VAL A 371 1.42 25.76 -24.31
CA VAL A 371 0.10 26.40 -24.32
C VAL A 371 -0.93 25.30 -24.15
N PRO A 372 -1.69 25.29 -23.04
CA PRO A 372 -2.72 24.27 -22.81
C PRO A 372 -3.95 24.50 -23.67
N MET A 373 -4.49 23.41 -24.18
CA MET A 373 -5.79 23.32 -24.83
C MET A 373 -6.61 22.21 -24.15
N ALA A 374 -7.91 22.28 -24.24
CA ALA A 374 -8.79 21.26 -23.71
C ALA A 374 -10.05 21.07 -24.57
N THR A 375 -10.66 19.88 -24.43
CA THR A 375 -11.94 19.56 -25.07
C THR A 375 -12.79 18.65 -24.19
N THR A 376 -14.10 18.67 -24.41
CA THR A 376 -15.06 17.70 -23.87
C THR A 376 -15.41 16.60 -24.87
N ASP A 377 -14.84 16.63 -26.09
CA ASP A 377 -15.10 15.65 -27.14
C ASP A 377 -13.95 15.61 -28.13
N ILE A 378 -13.09 14.60 -27.99
CA ILE A 378 -11.92 14.39 -28.85
C ILE A 378 -12.31 14.04 -30.29
N SER A 379 -13.54 13.62 -30.53
CA SER A 379 -14.00 13.23 -31.89
C SER A 379 -14.29 14.43 -32.80
N ASP A 380 -14.35 15.64 -32.25
CA ASP A 380 -14.67 16.88 -32.96
C ASP A 380 -13.58 17.94 -32.72
N ALA A 381 -12.72 18.10 -33.75
CA ALA A 381 -11.61 19.05 -33.66
C ALA A 381 -12.02 20.50 -33.41
N SER A 382 -13.27 20.88 -33.75
CA SER A 382 -13.79 22.25 -33.54
C SER A 382 -14.06 22.58 -32.09
N LYS A 383 -14.11 21.55 -31.22
CA LYS A 383 -14.33 21.71 -29.77
C LYS A 383 -13.05 21.94 -28.99
N TRP A 384 -11.87 21.85 -29.58
CA TRP A 384 -10.64 22.23 -28.93
C TRP A 384 -10.62 23.72 -28.61
N THR A 385 -10.40 24.05 -27.35
CA THR A 385 -10.29 25.43 -26.87
C THR A 385 -8.91 25.66 -26.30
N VAL A 386 -8.26 26.75 -26.69
CA VAL A 386 -7.02 27.23 -26.07
C VAL A 386 -7.40 27.84 -24.73
N ILE A 387 -6.77 27.37 -23.68
CA ILE A 387 -7.12 27.71 -22.29
C ILE A 387 -5.92 28.22 -21.48
N GLY A 388 -4.94 28.87 -22.16
CA GLY A 388 -3.76 29.40 -21.48
C GLY A 388 -4.07 30.44 -20.39
N ASP A 389 -5.19 31.14 -20.50
CA ASP A 389 -5.70 32.04 -19.47
C ASP A 389 -6.13 31.34 -18.17
N LYS A 390 -6.35 30.03 -18.22
CA LYS A 390 -6.66 29.19 -17.02
C LYS A 390 -5.45 28.55 -16.37
N MET A 391 -4.30 28.65 -17.00
CA MET A 391 -3.00 28.21 -16.48
C MET A 391 -2.02 29.39 -16.51
N PRO A 392 -2.15 30.36 -15.59
CA PRO A 392 -1.25 31.51 -15.53
C PRO A 392 0.20 31.05 -15.32
N GLU A 393 1.16 31.97 -15.56
CA GLU A 393 2.58 31.62 -15.59
C GLU A 393 3.12 31.08 -14.26
N GLU A 394 2.53 31.44 -13.13
CA GLU A 394 2.85 30.96 -11.79
C GLU A 394 2.43 29.51 -11.55
N ASN A 395 1.50 28.97 -12.35
CA ASN A 395 1.04 27.60 -12.23
C ASN A 395 1.94 26.59 -12.97
N PHE A 396 2.94 27.07 -13.71
CA PHE A 396 3.90 26.19 -14.35
C PHE A 396 4.99 25.75 -13.37
N PRO A 397 5.41 24.48 -13.44
CA PRO A 397 6.64 24.08 -12.76
C PRO A 397 7.84 24.74 -13.47
N VAL A 398 8.90 24.95 -12.73
CA VAL A 398 10.14 25.53 -13.25
C VAL A 398 11.34 24.67 -12.86
N ASN A 399 12.36 24.61 -13.71
CA ASN A 399 13.61 24.01 -13.29
C ASN A 399 14.44 25.00 -12.45
N SER A 400 15.55 24.53 -11.87
CA SER A 400 16.45 25.34 -11.05
C SER A 400 17.03 26.57 -11.78
N ASP A 401 17.03 26.60 -13.10
CA ASP A 401 17.47 27.71 -13.94
C ASP A 401 16.31 28.64 -14.36
N GLY A 402 15.09 28.40 -13.87
CA GLY A 402 13.88 29.16 -14.17
C GLY A 402 13.24 28.82 -15.52
N GLY A 403 13.68 27.76 -16.17
CA GLY A 403 13.08 27.25 -17.41
C GLY A 403 11.73 26.57 -17.15
N LYS A 404 10.78 26.83 -18.04
CA LYS A 404 9.44 26.21 -18.03
C LYS A 404 9.39 25.00 -18.95
N PRO A 405 8.35 24.12 -18.78
CA PRO A 405 8.19 22.94 -19.64
C PRO A 405 8.13 23.28 -21.13
N ARG A 406 9.00 22.65 -21.84
CA ARG A 406 8.96 22.49 -23.29
C ARG A 406 8.36 21.12 -23.59
N HIS A 407 8.53 20.55 -24.76
CA HIS A 407 8.06 19.22 -25.08
C HIS A 407 8.22 18.22 -23.93
N GLY A 408 7.17 17.46 -23.59
CA GLY A 408 7.11 16.49 -22.49
C GLY A 408 5.71 15.92 -22.37
N THR A 409 5.47 14.99 -21.45
CA THR A 409 4.19 14.30 -21.35
C THR A 409 3.69 14.16 -19.93
N VAL A 410 2.36 14.04 -19.79
CA VAL A 410 1.66 13.92 -18.51
C VAL A 410 1.09 12.51 -18.37
N VAL A 411 1.29 11.91 -17.19
CA VAL A 411 0.67 10.63 -16.83
C VAL A 411 -0.25 10.81 -15.63
N PRO A 412 -1.49 10.29 -15.70
CA PRO A 412 -2.38 10.20 -14.55
C PRO A 412 -1.83 9.24 -13.49
N VAL A 413 -2.03 9.56 -12.22
CA VAL A 413 -1.56 8.75 -11.08
C VAL A 413 -2.59 8.64 -9.97
N THR A 414 -2.55 7.52 -9.24
CA THR A 414 -3.38 7.34 -8.04
C THR A 414 -2.87 8.24 -6.91
N ARG A 415 -3.71 8.46 -5.88
CA ARG A 415 -3.32 9.22 -4.70
C ARG A 415 -2.08 8.63 -4.01
N ALA A 416 -1.98 7.30 -3.93
CA ALA A 416 -0.84 6.62 -3.31
C ALA A 416 0.46 6.88 -4.09
N GLN A 417 0.43 6.77 -5.43
CA GLN A 417 1.58 7.07 -6.30
C GLN A 417 1.98 8.54 -6.21
N TYR A 418 1.01 9.43 -6.22
CA TYR A 418 1.21 10.87 -6.03
C TYR A 418 1.91 11.17 -4.70
N GLN A 419 1.41 10.59 -3.60
CA GLN A 419 2.00 10.76 -2.27
C GLN A 419 3.45 10.25 -2.22
N THR A 420 3.74 9.08 -2.80
CA THR A 420 5.10 8.54 -2.90
C THR A 420 6.07 9.50 -3.62
N VAL A 421 5.61 10.12 -4.70
CA VAL A 421 6.40 11.09 -5.45
C VAL A 421 6.65 12.38 -4.64
N LEU A 422 5.62 12.89 -3.96
CA LEU A 422 5.77 14.07 -3.11
C LEU A 422 6.71 13.80 -1.93
N GLU A 423 6.58 12.67 -1.24
CA GLU A 423 7.47 12.31 -0.14
C GLU A 423 8.94 12.25 -0.56
N ALA A 424 9.21 11.76 -1.78
CA ALA A 424 10.55 11.64 -2.30
C ALA A 424 11.15 13.00 -2.77
N TYR A 425 10.34 13.84 -3.41
CA TYR A 425 10.87 15.00 -4.16
C TYR A 425 10.32 16.34 -3.70
N ALA A 426 9.33 16.38 -2.83
CA ALA A 426 8.74 17.59 -2.26
C ALA A 426 8.19 17.34 -0.84
N PRO A 427 8.99 16.82 0.11
CA PRO A 427 8.50 16.36 1.41
C PRO A 427 7.87 17.47 2.26
N SER A 428 8.11 18.73 1.95
CA SER A 428 7.49 19.90 2.62
C SER A 428 6.02 20.12 2.22
N ILE A 429 5.55 19.50 1.14
CA ILE A 429 4.15 19.55 0.70
C ILE A 429 3.50 18.15 0.70
N ALA A 430 4.25 17.11 1.00
CA ALA A 430 3.73 15.76 1.18
C ALA A 430 3.09 15.63 2.57
N VAL A 431 1.79 15.42 2.64
CA VAL A 431 1.09 15.26 3.92
C VAL A 431 1.28 13.86 4.46
N LYS A 432 1.97 13.74 5.59
CA LYS A 432 2.18 12.47 6.30
C LYS A 432 0.95 12.05 7.10
N SER A 433 0.29 13.01 7.76
CA SER A 433 -0.93 12.78 8.52
C SER A 433 -1.78 14.03 8.63
N VAL A 434 -3.09 13.83 8.75
CA VAL A 434 -4.08 14.87 9.02
C VAL A 434 -4.60 14.64 10.44
N ALA A 435 -4.64 15.68 11.27
CA ALA A 435 -5.25 15.58 12.58
C ALA A 435 -6.75 15.23 12.44
N SER A 436 -7.28 14.42 13.36
CA SER A 436 -8.70 14.06 13.35
C SER A 436 -9.60 15.29 13.46
N VAL A 437 -10.68 15.32 12.69
CA VAL A 437 -11.68 16.39 12.72
C VAL A 437 -12.99 15.81 13.24
N ASP A 438 -13.31 16.11 14.49
CA ASP A 438 -14.54 15.69 15.16
C ASP A 438 -15.46 16.91 15.36
N VAL A 439 -16.69 16.83 14.85
CA VAL A 439 -17.69 17.90 14.90
C VAL A 439 -18.93 17.36 15.59
N SER A 440 -19.50 18.15 16.53
CA SER A 440 -20.72 17.79 17.22
C SER A 440 -21.85 18.79 16.91
N THR A 441 -23.05 18.28 16.70
CA THR A 441 -24.26 19.10 16.54
C THR A 441 -25.46 18.40 17.15
N ASN A 442 -26.59 19.13 17.32
CA ASN A 442 -27.87 18.57 17.76
C ASN A 442 -28.74 18.19 16.57
N ALA A 443 -29.58 17.17 16.72
CA ALA A 443 -30.53 16.77 15.68
C ALA A 443 -31.40 17.96 15.23
N GLY A 444 -31.42 18.17 13.90
CA GLY A 444 -32.09 19.31 13.25
C GLY A 444 -31.27 20.59 13.18
N THR A 445 -30.05 20.61 13.67
CA THR A 445 -29.10 21.74 13.60
C THR A 445 -27.94 21.40 12.66
N ALA A 446 -27.68 22.24 11.66
CA ALA A 446 -26.56 22.06 10.75
C ALA A 446 -25.21 22.09 11.53
N PRO A 447 -24.30 21.16 11.31
CA PRO A 447 -22.98 21.18 11.94
C PRO A 447 -22.17 22.38 11.45
N THR A 448 -21.36 22.97 12.33
CA THR A 448 -20.40 24.02 11.98
C THR A 448 -19.05 23.32 11.74
N MET A 449 -18.62 23.25 10.47
CA MET A 449 -17.37 22.64 10.10
C MET A 449 -16.20 23.59 10.41
N PRO A 450 -15.03 23.07 10.83
CA PRO A 450 -13.85 23.92 11.02
C PRO A 450 -13.36 24.49 9.68
N GLU A 451 -12.83 25.71 9.73
CA GLU A 451 -12.28 26.38 8.53
C GLU A 451 -10.93 25.80 8.11
N THR A 452 -10.16 25.25 9.06
CA THR A 452 -8.83 24.70 8.85
C THR A 452 -8.69 23.29 9.41
N VAL A 453 -7.70 22.55 8.90
CA VAL A 453 -7.20 21.30 9.46
C VAL A 453 -5.71 21.38 9.70
N HIS A 454 -5.22 20.67 10.71
CA HIS A 454 -3.80 20.59 11.04
C HIS A 454 -3.16 19.43 10.29
N LEU A 455 -2.08 19.71 9.54
CA LEU A 455 -1.34 18.78 8.72
C LEU A 455 0.08 18.60 9.28
N THR A 456 0.53 17.35 9.38
CA THR A 456 1.96 17.03 9.58
C THR A 456 2.55 16.60 8.25
N MET A 457 3.63 17.25 7.82
CA MET A 457 4.27 16.99 6.54
C MET A 457 5.33 15.88 6.65
N ALA A 458 5.74 15.33 5.52
CA ALA A 458 6.73 14.24 5.47
C ALA A 458 8.13 14.68 5.96
N ASP A 459 8.48 15.96 5.83
CA ASP A 459 9.72 16.52 6.38
C ASP A 459 9.66 16.79 7.90
N GLY A 460 8.52 16.52 8.54
CA GLY A 460 8.26 16.74 9.96
C GLY A 460 7.82 18.16 10.30
N SER A 461 7.62 19.05 9.32
CA SER A 461 7.00 20.35 9.55
C SER A 461 5.49 20.19 9.77
N GLU A 462 4.88 21.18 10.43
CA GLU A 462 3.43 21.22 10.72
C GLU A 462 2.85 22.50 10.15
N GLN A 463 1.63 22.41 9.62
CA GLN A 463 0.91 23.57 9.10
C GLN A 463 -0.60 23.41 9.24
N ASP A 464 -1.32 24.54 9.36
CA ASP A 464 -2.76 24.58 9.24
C ASP A 464 -3.12 24.91 7.79
N ALA A 465 -4.03 24.14 7.20
CA ALA A 465 -4.53 24.36 5.84
C ALA A 465 -6.02 24.66 5.89
N ASP A 466 -6.47 25.65 5.10
CA ASP A 466 -7.91 25.88 4.87
C ASP A 466 -8.54 24.61 4.27
N VAL A 467 -9.82 24.36 4.56
CA VAL A 467 -10.54 23.20 4.03
C VAL A 467 -11.80 23.63 3.31
N GLN A 468 -11.97 23.09 2.14
CA GLN A 468 -13.25 23.11 1.45
C GLN A 468 -13.99 21.80 1.74
N TRP A 469 -15.03 21.88 2.58
CA TRP A 469 -15.89 20.75 2.90
C TRP A 469 -16.98 20.57 1.84
N ASP A 470 -17.38 19.31 1.63
CA ASP A 470 -18.54 18.97 0.81
C ASP A 470 -19.85 19.47 1.46
N ASP A 471 -20.86 19.74 0.65
CA ASP A 471 -22.19 20.12 1.12
C ASP A 471 -22.81 19.03 1.99
N ILE A 472 -23.44 19.43 3.09
CA ILE A 472 -24.08 18.52 4.04
C ILE A 472 -25.59 18.57 3.87
N ASP A 473 -26.20 17.47 3.44
CA ASP A 473 -27.65 17.37 3.32
C ASP A 473 -28.34 17.41 4.69
N ALA A 474 -29.47 18.11 4.77
CA ALA A 474 -30.24 18.26 6.00
C ALA A 474 -30.72 16.93 6.61
N ASP A 475 -30.91 15.92 5.78
CA ASP A 475 -31.32 14.58 6.22
C ASP A 475 -30.22 13.87 7.03
N GLN A 476 -28.92 14.22 6.83
CA GLN A 476 -27.79 13.62 7.52
C GLN A 476 -27.73 14.01 9.00
N TYR A 477 -28.20 15.21 9.34
CA TYR A 477 -28.26 15.70 10.74
C TYR A 477 -29.69 15.81 11.30
N ALA A 478 -30.70 15.28 10.61
CA ALA A 478 -32.09 15.30 11.07
C ALA A 478 -32.35 14.46 12.32
N LYS A 479 -31.53 13.44 12.57
CA LYS A 479 -31.66 12.49 13.70
C LYS A 479 -30.30 12.23 14.33
N ALA A 480 -30.32 11.87 15.63
CA ALA A 480 -29.09 11.43 16.30
C ALA A 480 -28.42 10.27 15.59
N GLY A 481 -27.10 10.32 15.45
CA GLY A 481 -26.25 9.39 14.71
C GLY A 481 -24.89 9.98 14.40
N THR A 482 -24.10 9.27 13.65
CA THR A 482 -22.77 9.72 13.20
C THR A 482 -22.68 9.57 11.69
N PHE A 483 -22.08 10.55 11.00
CA PHE A 483 -21.79 10.48 9.58
C PHE A 483 -20.45 11.17 9.28
N THR A 484 -19.86 10.85 8.12
CA THR A 484 -18.61 11.45 7.66
C THR A 484 -18.87 12.52 6.63
N VAL A 485 -18.19 13.66 6.75
CA VAL A 485 -18.13 14.72 5.75
C VAL A 485 -16.74 14.71 5.14
N LYS A 486 -16.68 14.67 3.81
CA LYS A 486 -15.43 14.79 3.07
C LYS A 486 -15.10 16.25 2.81
N GLY A 487 -13.82 16.52 2.63
CA GLY A 487 -13.32 17.83 2.27
C GLY A 487 -11.98 17.71 1.58
N THR A 488 -11.43 18.84 1.17
CA THR A 488 -10.10 18.93 0.53
C THR A 488 -9.33 20.06 1.17
N ALA A 489 -8.17 19.78 1.70
CA ALA A 489 -7.22 20.79 2.16
C ALA A 489 -6.83 21.71 0.99
N GLN A 490 -6.76 23.00 1.22
CA GLN A 490 -6.50 24.00 0.18
C GLN A 490 -5.01 24.38 0.07
N ASP A 491 -4.13 23.55 0.65
CA ASP A 491 -2.67 23.63 0.49
C ASP A 491 -2.21 23.06 -0.87
N ASP A 492 -0.90 23.04 -1.12
CA ASP A 492 -0.32 22.55 -2.38
C ASP A 492 -0.48 21.04 -2.60
N SER A 493 -0.77 20.27 -1.54
CA SER A 493 -1.00 18.82 -1.63
C SER A 493 -2.41 18.46 -2.12
N ARG A 494 -3.38 19.34 -1.87
CA ARG A 494 -4.81 19.07 -2.06
C ARG A 494 -5.24 17.76 -1.41
N MET A 495 -4.74 17.49 -0.20
CA MET A 495 -5.02 16.26 0.52
C MET A 495 -6.52 16.11 0.80
N PRO A 496 -7.16 14.99 0.44
CA PRO A 496 -8.50 14.68 0.91
C PRO A 496 -8.51 14.54 2.43
N VAL A 497 -9.49 15.16 3.06
CA VAL A 497 -9.68 15.14 4.52
C VAL A 497 -11.08 14.67 4.83
N GLU A 498 -11.28 14.11 6.03
CA GLU A 498 -12.58 13.65 6.48
C GLU A 498 -12.85 14.17 7.89
N ALA A 499 -14.10 14.61 8.13
CA ALA A 499 -14.60 14.96 9.45
C ALA A 499 -15.67 13.97 9.88
N THR A 500 -15.62 13.57 11.15
CA THR A 500 -16.67 12.79 11.78
C THR A 500 -17.66 13.74 12.45
N VAL A 501 -18.91 13.75 11.99
CA VAL A 501 -19.97 14.55 12.57
C VAL A 501 -20.85 13.69 13.46
N THR A 502 -20.92 14.02 14.75
CA THR A 502 -21.80 13.39 15.73
C THR A 502 -23.04 14.26 15.96
N VAL A 503 -24.23 13.71 15.70
CA VAL A 503 -25.52 14.36 15.92
C VAL A 503 -26.13 13.81 17.20
N SER A 504 -26.25 14.66 18.22
CA SER A 504 -26.89 14.31 19.51
C SER A 504 -28.40 14.52 19.48
N LYS A 505 -29.14 13.83 20.36
CA LYS A 505 -30.54 14.16 20.57
C LYS A 505 -30.67 15.56 21.18
N PRO A 506 -31.74 16.32 20.88
CA PRO A 506 -31.98 17.57 21.58
C PRO A 506 -32.05 17.32 23.09
N ASP A 507 -31.34 18.14 23.86
CA ASP A 507 -31.30 18.07 25.33
C ASP A 507 -32.72 18.25 25.90
N ASP A 508 -33.30 17.18 26.50
CA ASP A 508 -34.58 17.21 27.21
C ASP A 508 -34.44 17.50 28.73
N GLY A 509 -33.24 17.96 29.13
CA GLY A 509 -33.01 18.51 30.49
C GLY A 509 -32.97 17.45 31.60
N LYS A 510 -32.58 16.20 31.31
CA LYS A 510 -32.28 15.20 32.31
C LYS A 510 -30.81 14.78 32.20
N ASP A 511 -29.99 15.31 33.11
CA ASP A 511 -28.61 14.92 33.30
C ASP A 511 -28.49 13.43 33.61
N ASP A 512 -27.88 12.69 32.71
CA ASP A 512 -27.25 11.41 33.00
C ASP A 512 -25.74 11.55 32.75
N PRO A 513 -24.90 11.60 33.80
CA PRO A 513 -23.48 11.84 33.65
C PRO A 513 -22.74 10.53 33.41
N LYS A 514 -22.79 10.02 32.19
CA LYS A 514 -21.88 8.94 31.68
C LYS A 514 -22.14 8.71 30.20
N ASP A 515 -21.49 9.45 29.32
CA ASP A 515 -21.10 8.93 27.98
C ASP A 515 -20.27 9.93 27.15
N ASP A 516 -19.19 10.51 27.71
CA ASP A 516 -18.25 11.31 26.91
C ASP A 516 -17.23 10.47 26.13
N ASP A 517 -17.25 9.13 26.30
CA ASP A 517 -16.23 8.23 25.73
C ASP A 517 -16.70 7.45 24.49
N ALA A 518 -17.99 7.55 24.11
CA ALA A 518 -18.54 6.80 22.97
C ALA A 518 -18.15 7.37 21.59
N ALA A 519 -17.80 8.66 21.52
CA ALA A 519 -17.50 9.36 20.27
C ALA A 519 -16.08 9.11 19.71
N LYS A 520 -15.18 8.45 20.47
CA LYS A 520 -13.76 8.31 20.11
C LYS A 520 -13.29 6.88 19.91
N LYS A 521 -14.17 5.92 19.62
CA LYS A 521 -13.78 4.50 19.50
C LYS A 521 -13.39 4.16 18.05
N ALA A 522 -12.13 3.72 17.88
CA ALA A 522 -11.57 3.24 16.61
C ALA A 522 -11.80 1.73 16.40
N GLY A 523 -10.93 1.04 15.65
CA GLY A 523 -10.97 -0.40 15.47
C GLY A 523 -10.63 -1.20 16.74
N TYR A 524 -10.26 -2.44 16.55
CA TYR A 524 -9.96 -3.38 17.62
C TYR A 524 -8.55 -3.92 17.48
N LEU A 525 -7.84 -4.04 18.60
CA LEU A 525 -6.56 -4.73 18.72
C LEU A 525 -6.78 -6.08 19.40
N TRP A 526 -6.19 -7.12 18.87
CA TRP A 526 -6.16 -8.43 19.47
C TRP A 526 -4.72 -8.80 19.79
N LEU A 527 -4.42 -8.97 21.08
CA LEU A 527 -3.21 -9.61 21.52
C LEU A 527 -3.43 -11.11 21.56
N TYR A 528 -2.58 -11.87 20.91
CA TYR A 528 -2.67 -13.32 20.87
C TYR A 528 -1.27 -13.94 20.87
N PHE A 529 -1.20 -15.23 21.18
CA PHE A 529 0.03 -15.99 20.98
C PHE A 529 -0.13 -16.97 19.82
N ASN A 530 0.98 -17.37 19.21
CA ASN A 530 1.01 -18.38 18.18
C ASN A 530 1.90 -19.54 18.62
N ALA A 531 1.39 -20.77 18.55
CA ALA A 531 2.15 -21.97 18.92
C ALA A 531 3.32 -22.27 17.95
N SER A 532 3.26 -21.80 16.71
CA SER A 532 4.27 -22.05 15.69
C SER A 532 5.53 -21.21 15.82
N ASP A 533 5.51 -20.15 16.61
CA ASP A 533 6.62 -19.20 16.80
C ASP A 533 7.23 -19.20 18.21
N TYR A 534 7.19 -20.32 18.89
CA TYR A 534 7.63 -20.47 20.28
C TYR A 534 6.82 -19.69 21.31
N GLU A 535 5.51 -19.54 21.06
CA GLU A 535 4.61 -18.93 22.04
C GLU A 535 5.03 -17.51 22.39
N LYS A 536 5.13 -16.68 21.39
CA LYS A 536 5.39 -15.24 21.48
C LYS A 536 4.08 -14.46 21.31
N ILE A 537 4.13 -13.18 21.65
CA ILE A 537 2.97 -12.30 21.52
C ILE A 537 2.94 -11.65 20.16
N ASN A 538 1.77 -11.69 19.55
CA ASN A 538 1.45 -11.14 18.24
C ASN A 538 0.28 -10.16 18.33
N TYR A 539 0.16 -9.31 17.34
CA TYR A 539 -0.94 -8.38 17.16
C TYR A 539 -1.84 -8.76 15.99
N GLY A 540 -3.14 -8.62 16.19
CA GLY A 540 -4.14 -8.65 15.14
C GLY A 540 -5.00 -7.40 15.20
N TYR A 541 -5.45 -6.92 14.05
CA TYR A 541 -6.29 -5.74 13.93
C TYR A 541 -7.59 -6.07 13.22
N SER A 542 -8.66 -5.38 13.63
CA SER A 542 -9.96 -5.44 12.97
C SER A 542 -10.67 -4.09 13.07
N LYS A 543 -11.15 -3.56 11.94
CA LYS A 543 -11.96 -2.34 11.93
C LYS A 543 -13.35 -2.55 12.55
N ASN A 544 -13.91 -3.76 12.49
CA ASN A 544 -15.27 -4.06 12.90
C ASN A 544 -15.41 -5.16 13.96
N GLY A 545 -14.29 -5.68 14.49
CA GLY A 545 -14.26 -6.77 15.46
C GLY A 545 -14.59 -8.17 14.92
N LEU A 546 -14.82 -8.34 13.62
CA LEU A 546 -15.20 -9.61 13.00
C LEU A 546 -14.30 -10.02 11.82
N LYS A 547 -13.66 -9.08 11.16
CA LYS A 547 -12.67 -9.35 10.11
C LYS A 547 -11.30 -8.98 10.66
N TRP A 548 -10.46 -9.97 10.83
CA TRP A 548 -9.16 -9.84 11.48
C TRP A 548 -8.03 -10.03 10.48
N GLN A 549 -7.02 -9.18 10.58
CA GLN A 549 -5.73 -9.32 9.90
C GLN A 549 -4.61 -9.34 10.93
N ALA A 550 -3.55 -10.09 10.66
CA ALA A 550 -2.35 -10.02 11.47
C ALA A 550 -1.64 -8.70 11.20
N LEU A 551 -1.06 -8.11 12.23
CA LEU A 551 -0.15 -6.97 12.10
C LEU A 551 1.31 -7.47 12.08
N ASN A 552 2.26 -6.58 11.76
CA ASN A 552 3.69 -6.87 11.71
C ASN A 552 4.03 -8.06 10.79
N ASP A 553 3.34 -8.20 9.67
CA ASP A 553 3.48 -9.31 8.72
C ASP A 553 3.34 -10.71 9.38
N GLY A 554 2.62 -10.78 10.50
CA GLY A 554 2.46 -11.98 11.31
C GLY A 554 3.64 -12.34 12.20
N GLU A 555 4.66 -11.49 12.24
CA GLU A 555 5.80 -11.64 13.14
C GLU A 555 5.45 -11.16 14.55
N ALA A 556 6.06 -11.81 15.55
CA ALA A 556 5.81 -11.49 16.95
C ALA A 556 6.32 -10.08 17.31
N ILE A 557 5.53 -9.38 18.15
CA ILE A 557 5.91 -8.06 18.67
C ILE A 557 6.65 -8.15 20.01
N MET A 558 6.58 -9.32 20.70
CA MET A 558 7.20 -9.50 22.02
C MET A 558 7.57 -10.97 22.25
N SER A 559 8.71 -11.19 22.89
CA SER A 559 9.18 -12.51 23.35
C SER A 559 9.83 -12.39 24.72
N SER A 560 9.86 -13.49 25.51
CA SER A 560 10.54 -13.52 26.80
C SER A 560 11.89 -14.23 26.74
N THR A 561 12.85 -13.75 27.50
CA THR A 561 14.13 -14.42 27.75
C THR A 561 14.17 -15.08 29.13
N GLN A 562 13.15 -14.87 29.97
CA GLN A 562 13.04 -15.33 31.35
C GLN A 562 12.12 -16.57 31.47
N GLY A 563 12.16 -17.23 32.58
CA GLY A 563 11.31 -18.38 32.90
C GLY A 563 11.38 -19.50 31.87
N THR A 564 10.23 -19.93 31.43
CA THR A 564 10.12 -20.97 30.36
C THR A 564 10.43 -20.41 28.96
N LYS A 565 10.53 -19.10 28.79
CA LYS A 565 10.74 -18.36 27.55
C LYS A 565 9.54 -18.36 26.58
N GLY A 566 8.41 -18.93 26.96
CA GLY A 566 7.15 -18.83 26.23
C GLY A 566 6.20 -17.86 26.94
N ILE A 567 5.44 -17.08 26.20
CA ILE A 567 4.36 -16.23 26.71
C ILE A 567 3.06 -16.67 26.05
N ARG A 568 2.12 -17.12 26.87
CA ARG A 568 0.79 -17.53 26.42
C ARG A 568 -0.30 -16.68 27.03
N ASP A 569 -1.50 -16.78 26.49
CA ASP A 569 -2.73 -16.24 27.05
C ASP A 569 -2.63 -14.75 27.42
N PRO A 570 -2.19 -13.87 26.47
CA PRO A 570 -1.95 -12.47 26.80
C PRO A 570 -3.25 -11.74 27.12
N HIS A 571 -3.24 -11.00 28.21
CA HIS A 571 -4.28 -10.05 28.58
C HIS A 571 -3.75 -8.63 28.56
N LEU A 572 -4.49 -7.72 27.91
CA LEU A 572 -4.17 -6.30 27.88
C LEU A 572 -5.14 -5.53 28.77
N ILE A 573 -4.61 -4.77 29.70
CA ILE A 573 -5.38 -3.80 30.48
C ILE A 573 -4.87 -2.38 30.24
N ARG A 574 -5.80 -1.45 30.09
CA ARG A 574 -5.51 -0.01 30.11
C ARG A 574 -5.55 0.47 31.55
N LEU A 575 -4.52 1.19 31.99
CA LEU A 575 -4.48 1.75 33.33
C LEU A 575 -5.45 2.93 33.44
N GLU A 576 -6.11 3.07 34.61
CA GLU A 576 -6.97 4.24 34.89
C GLU A 576 -6.18 5.54 34.90
N GLU A 577 -4.96 5.50 35.44
CA GLU A 577 -4.01 6.60 35.41
C GLU A 577 -2.64 6.03 35.00
N PRO A 578 -1.82 6.77 34.25
CA PRO A 578 -0.47 6.35 33.93
C PRO A 578 0.35 6.06 35.22
N ASP A 579 1.17 5.00 35.19
CA ASP A 579 2.06 4.70 36.30
C ASP A 579 3.20 5.76 36.47
N ALA A 580 4.05 5.60 37.45
CA ALA A 580 5.13 6.57 37.76
C ALA A 580 6.13 6.76 36.59
N ASP A 581 6.24 5.77 35.72
CA ASP A 581 7.09 5.80 34.51
C ASP A 581 6.34 6.30 33.28
N GLY A 582 5.05 6.63 33.42
CA GLY A 582 4.17 7.12 32.34
C GLY A 582 3.59 6.01 31.47
N ASN A 583 3.65 4.73 31.91
CA ASN A 583 3.01 3.64 31.18
C ASN A 583 1.49 3.72 31.34
N LYS A 584 0.77 3.48 30.26
CA LYS A 584 -0.70 3.51 30.20
C LYS A 584 -1.32 2.11 30.04
N TYR A 585 -0.50 1.13 29.70
CA TYR A 585 -0.93 -0.24 29.39
C TYR A 585 -0.07 -1.26 30.10
N VAL A 586 -0.71 -2.35 30.53
CA VAL A 586 -0.04 -3.52 31.07
C VAL A 586 -0.50 -4.75 30.29
N MET A 587 0.46 -5.56 29.85
CA MET A 587 0.22 -6.90 29.35
C MET A 587 0.54 -7.91 30.43
N LEU A 588 -0.39 -8.80 30.72
CA LEU A 588 -0.21 -9.99 31.54
C LEU A 588 -0.12 -11.22 30.64
N GLY A 589 0.65 -12.22 31.04
CA GLY A 589 0.76 -13.47 30.28
C GLY A 589 1.15 -14.65 31.15
N THR A 590 0.89 -15.86 30.63
CA THR A 590 1.33 -17.12 31.23
C THR A 590 2.79 -17.39 30.88
N ASP A 591 3.63 -17.65 31.87
CA ASP A 591 4.97 -18.17 31.66
C ASP A 591 4.93 -19.68 31.39
N LEU A 592 4.74 -20.01 30.08
CA LEU A 592 4.65 -21.39 29.65
C LEU A 592 5.20 -21.59 28.23
N HIS A 593 6.13 -22.52 28.09
CA HIS A 593 6.57 -23.07 26.81
C HIS A 593 6.14 -24.53 26.73
N ALA A 594 5.05 -24.82 26.03
CA ALA A 594 4.42 -26.14 25.93
C ALA A 594 4.65 -26.85 24.61
N GLU A 595 4.87 -26.08 23.53
CA GLU A 595 4.94 -26.63 22.17
C GLU A 595 6.36 -27.05 21.79
N GLY A 596 6.46 -28.20 21.12
CA GLY A 596 7.71 -28.71 20.57
C GLY A 596 8.61 -29.43 21.59
N SER A 597 8.37 -30.73 21.83
CA SER A 597 9.25 -31.56 22.67
C SER A 597 10.72 -31.54 22.24
N ALA A 598 11.03 -31.22 20.97
CA ALA A 598 12.39 -31.03 20.48
C ALA A 598 13.06 -29.73 21.01
N SER A 599 12.27 -28.74 21.43
CA SER A 599 12.73 -27.46 21.99
C SER A 599 12.66 -27.41 23.53
N GLY A 600 12.23 -28.47 24.21
CA GLY A 600 12.15 -28.57 25.66
C GLY A 600 10.83 -28.11 26.27
N GLY A 601 9.79 -27.89 25.49
CA GLY A 601 8.46 -27.51 25.99
C GLY A 601 7.75 -28.62 26.79
N SER A 602 6.89 -28.25 27.76
CA SER A 602 6.20 -29.19 28.64
C SER A 602 4.85 -28.66 29.14
N TRP A 603 3.81 -29.49 29.06
CA TRP A 603 2.49 -29.27 29.66
C TRP A 603 2.41 -29.62 31.17
N ASN A 604 3.43 -29.39 31.90
CA ASN A 604 3.46 -29.70 33.33
C ASN A 604 2.53 -28.73 34.13
N GLN A 605 1.59 -29.27 34.88
CA GLN A 605 0.65 -28.51 35.71
C GLN A 605 0.95 -28.62 37.21
N ILE A 606 2.02 -29.30 37.60
CA ILE A 606 2.36 -29.58 38.99
C ILE A 606 3.62 -28.86 39.39
N ASN A 607 4.62 -28.84 38.51
CA ASN A 607 5.90 -28.17 38.72
C ASN A 607 6.17 -27.18 37.58
N ALA A 608 5.16 -26.40 37.20
CA ALA A 608 5.28 -25.34 36.21
C ALA A 608 5.57 -24.00 36.88
N SER A 609 5.70 -22.94 36.09
CA SER A 609 5.89 -21.59 36.59
C SER A 609 4.65 -21.14 37.39
N THR A 610 4.88 -20.54 38.55
CA THR A 610 3.87 -19.88 39.36
C THR A 610 3.98 -18.37 39.34
N TYR A 611 4.69 -17.87 38.32
CA TYR A 611 4.89 -16.46 38.05
C TYR A 611 4.00 -16.04 36.88
N LEU A 612 3.61 -14.77 36.84
CA LEU A 612 2.97 -14.14 35.69
C LEU A 612 3.99 -13.33 34.90
N VAL A 613 3.87 -13.33 33.62
CA VAL A 613 4.65 -12.43 32.73
C VAL A 613 3.97 -11.06 32.72
N VAL A 614 4.73 -9.99 32.96
CA VAL A 614 4.26 -8.61 32.94
C VAL A 614 5.13 -7.77 32.02
N ALA A 615 4.51 -7.03 31.15
CA ALA A 615 5.18 -5.99 30.33
C ALA A 615 4.32 -4.73 30.31
N LYS A 616 4.94 -3.57 30.19
CA LYS A 616 4.26 -2.27 30.24
C LYS A 616 4.54 -1.43 29.00
N SER A 617 3.61 -0.57 28.63
CA SER A 617 3.77 0.31 27.46
C SER A 617 3.11 1.68 27.69
N LYS A 618 3.66 2.70 27.03
CA LYS A 618 3.08 4.05 26.98
C LYS A 618 2.08 4.22 25.83
N ASP A 619 2.22 3.42 24.74
CA ASP A 619 1.64 3.71 23.44
C ASP A 619 1.19 2.46 22.65
N LEU A 620 1.25 1.26 23.24
CA LEU A 620 1.00 -0.04 22.59
C LEU A 620 2.05 -0.42 21.52
N VAL A 621 3.07 0.40 21.32
CA VAL A 621 4.12 0.20 20.29
C VAL A 621 5.42 -0.21 20.96
N ILE A 622 5.86 0.56 21.96
CA ILE A 622 7.10 0.30 22.68
C ILE A 622 6.77 -0.34 24.02
N TRP A 623 7.23 -1.55 24.22
CA TRP A 623 7.02 -2.34 25.44
C TRP A 623 8.31 -2.45 26.25
N THR A 624 8.17 -2.49 27.57
CA THR A 624 9.27 -2.92 28.45
C THR A 624 9.62 -4.39 28.19
N ASP A 625 10.82 -4.81 28.51
CA ASP A 625 11.15 -6.22 28.51
C ASP A 625 10.19 -6.98 29.46
N PRO A 626 9.66 -8.15 29.05
CA PRO A 626 8.79 -8.96 29.90
C PRO A 626 9.49 -9.41 31.19
N GLU A 627 8.86 -9.17 32.32
CA GLU A 627 9.34 -9.54 33.67
C GLU A 627 8.46 -10.65 34.28
N LEU A 628 9.04 -11.47 35.12
CA LEU A 628 8.34 -12.49 35.90
C LEU A 628 7.97 -11.95 37.27
N VAL A 629 6.67 -11.85 37.54
CA VAL A 629 6.14 -11.39 38.84
C VAL A 629 5.54 -12.57 39.60
N SER A 630 5.99 -12.78 40.85
CA SER A 630 5.53 -13.86 41.73
C SER A 630 4.05 -13.72 42.06
N THR A 631 3.29 -14.81 41.96
CA THR A 631 1.91 -14.85 42.50
C THR A 631 1.82 -14.95 44.01
N GLY A 632 2.96 -15.18 44.72
CA GLY A 632 2.98 -15.42 46.15
C GLY A 632 2.43 -16.79 46.61
N LEU A 633 2.26 -17.70 45.66
CA LEU A 633 1.69 -19.04 45.86
C LEU A 633 2.68 -20.18 45.59
N GLU A 634 3.97 -19.88 45.55
CA GLU A 634 5.04 -20.87 45.33
C GLU A 634 4.96 -22.02 46.36
N GLY A 635 5.01 -23.25 45.85
CA GLY A 635 4.87 -24.46 46.64
C GLY A 635 3.45 -24.80 47.12
N LYS A 636 2.46 -23.91 46.86
CA LYS A 636 1.06 -24.14 47.19
C LYS A 636 0.23 -24.49 45.94
N VAL A 637 0.67 -24.01 44.81
CA VAL A 637 0.05 -24.28 43.50
C VAL A 637 1.07 -24.81 42.52
N GLY A 638 0.59 -25.53 41.49
CA GLY A 638 1.44 -26.20 40.49
C GLY A 638 1.72 -25.38 39.25
N ASN A 639 0.99 -24.30 39.00
CA ASN A 639 1.08 -23.44 37.80
C ASN A 639 0.36 -22.11 38.06
N ALA A 640 0.53 -21.13 37.16
CA ALA A 640 -0.26 -19.92 37.08
C ALA A 640 -0.57 -19.63 35.61
N TRP A 641 -1.80 -19.86 35.17
CA TRP A 641 -2.22 -19.82 33.76
C TRP A 641 -3.32 -18.84 33.48
N ALA A 642 -3.31 -18.27 32.26
CA ALA A 642 -4.32 -17.37 31.71
C ALA A 642 -4.68 -16.23 32.68
N PRO A 643 -3.70 -15.37 33.02
CA PRO A 643 -3.96 -14.23 33.92
C PRO A 643 -4.74 -13.16 33.17
N GLU A 644 -5.73 -12.58 33.86
CA GLU A 644 -6.41 -11.36 33.44
C GLU A 644 -6.54 -10.37 34.60
N ALA A 645 -6.93 -9.13 34.29
CA ALA A 645 -7.14 -8.08 35.27
C ALA A 645 -8.33 -7.18 34.91
N ILE A 646 -8.98 -6.64 35.92
CA ILE A 646 -10.03 -5.63 35.79
C ILE A 646 -9.86 -4.58 36.90
N TRP A 647 -10.14 -3.32 36.56
CA TRP A 647 -10.17 -2.27 37.58
C TRP A 647 -11.36 -2.46 38.53
N ASP A 648 -11.09 -2.46 39.81
CA ASP A 648 -12.10 -2.47 40.86
C ASP A 648 -12.20 -1.08 41.50
N ALA A 649 -13.20 -0.32 41.08
CA ALA A 649 -13.40 1.05 41.56
C ALA A 649 -13.72 1.13 43.04
N GLU A 650 -14.33 0.09 43.64
CA GLU A 650 -14.61 0.04 45.10
C GLU A 650 -13.35 -0.17 45.91
N ALA A 651 -12.43 -1.00 45.40
CA ALA A 651 -11.13 -1.27 46.02
C ALA A 651 -10.07 -0.21 45.68
N GLY A 652 -10.25 0.57 44.60
CA GLY A 652 -9.25 1.48 44.03
C GLY A 652 -7.96 0.76 43.61
N LYS A 653 -8.07 -0.47 43.13
CA LYS A 653 -6.98 -1.36 42.71
C LYS A 653 -7.40 -2.24 41.52
N TYR A 654 -6.42 -2.84 40.89
CA TYR A 654 -6.68 -3.87 39.87
C TYR A 654 -6.89 -5.23 40.54
N LEU A 655 -8.01 -5.88 40.25
CA LEU A 655 -8.26 -7.26 40.55
C LEU A 655 -7.61 -8.13 39.49
N VAL A 656 -6.56 -8.84 39.84
CA VAL A 656 -5.87 -9.80 38.95
C VAL A 656 -6.32 -11.20 39.30
N TYR A 657 -6.61 -12.03 38.31
CA TYR A 657 -7.05 -13.40 38.49
C TYR A 657 -6.42 -14.33 37.45
N TRP A 658 -6.18 -15.58 37.86
CA TRP A 658 -5.51 -16.60 37.04
C TRP A 658 -5.93 -18.00 37.48
N SER A 659 -5.62 -19.01 36.67
CA SER A 659 -5.93 -20.40 36.96
C SER A 659 -4.72 -21.16 37.50
N SER A 660 -4.90 -21.87 38.58
CA SER A 660 -3.86 -22.68 39.22
C SER A 660 -4.38 -24.03 39.70
N ARG A 661 -3.54 -25.03 39.62
CA ARG A 661 -3.76 -26.32 40.27
C ARG A 661 -3.41 -26.20 41.73
N ASP A 662 -4.40 -26.36 42.61
CA ASP A 662 -4.20 -26.35 44.07
C ASP A 662 -3.48 -27.61 44.54
N LEU A 663 -2.30 -27.46 45.12
CA LEU A 663 -1.52 -28.56 45.68
C LEU A 663 -1.69 -28.72 47.18
N SER A 664 -2.37 -27.78 47.87
CA SER A 664 -2.55 -27.73 49.33
C SER A 664 -3.50 -28.80 49.86
N THR A 665 -4.37 -29.37 49.04
CA THR A 665 -5.39 -30.36 49.42
C THR A 665 -5.03 -31.80 49.08
N GLY A 666 -3.89 -32.02 48.42
CA GLY A 666 -3.53 -33.34 47.89
C GLY A 666 -2.52 -34.08 48.69
N GLY A 667 -2.76 -34.54 49.92
CA GLY A 667 -1.93 -35.52 50.68
C GLY A 667 -0.44 -35.61 50.29
N ASP A 668 0.36 -36.42 50.87
CA ASP A 668 1.81 -36.51 50.70
C ASP A 668 2.36 -36.85 49.30
N ASN A 669 1.53 -36.80 48.24
CA ASN A 669 1.98 -37.03 46.86
C ASN A 669 1.26 -36.17 45.84
N PRO A 670 1.73 -34.97 45.53
CA PRO A 670 1.18 -34.08 44.51
C PRO A 670 1.21 -34.63 43.11
N THR A 671 1.89 -35.76 42.86
CA THR A 671 2.02 -36.36 41.51
C THR A 671 0.82 -37.24 41.10
N THR A 672 -0.16 -37.47 41.95
CA THR A 672 -1.28 -38.41 41.65
C THR A 672 -2.55 -37.78 41.09
N GLY A 673 -2.56 -36.54 40.67
CA GLY A 673 -3.57 -36.04 39.77
C GLY A 673 -4.98 -35.77 40.35
N ASN A 674 -5.16 -35.74 41.65
CA ASN A 674 -6.48 -35.60 42.34
C ASN A 674 -6.85 -34.16 42.72
N THR A 675 -6.29 -33.16 42.07
CA THR A 675 -6.61 -31.76 42.31
C THR A 675 -7.12 -31.08 41.04
N ALA A 676 -8.22 -30.32 41.17
CA ALA A 676 -8.73 -29.56 40.02
C ALA A 676 -8.00 -28.23 39.85
N LEU A 677 -7.99 -27.69 38.67
CA LEU A 677 -7.65 -26.29 38.41
C LEU A 677 -8.76 -25.40 38.99
N LYS A 678 -8.35 -24.36 39.71
CA LYS A 678 -9.22 -23.35 40.34
C LYS A 678 -8.80 -21.97 39.87
N VAL A 679 -9.68 -20.99 39.94
CA VAL A 679 -9.33 -19.60 39.67
C VAL A 679 -8.97 -18.93 41.00
N TYR A 680 -7.78 -18.33 41.03
CA TYR A 680 -7.27 -17.52 42.14
C TYR A 680 -7.45 -16.05 41.82
N LYS A 681 -7.49 -15.17 42.84
CA LYS A 681 -7.50 -13.73 42.67
C LYS A 681 -6.54 -13.06 43.64
N ALA A 682 -6.04 -11.90 43.29
CA ALA A 682 -5.27 -11.00 44.16
C ALA A 682 -5.50 -9.55 43.72
N TYR A 683 -5.13 -8.60 44.53
CA TYR A 683 -5.11 -7.19 44.17
C TYR A 683 -3.71 -6.68 43.88
N THR A 684 -3.62 -5.66 43.07
CA THR A 684 -2.39 -4.93 42.79
C THR A 684 -2.69 -3.45 42.46
N SER A 685 -1.74 -2.57 42.76
CA SER A 685 -1.80 -1.16 42.35
C SER A 685 -0.82 -0.87 41.22
N ASP A 686 0.17 -1.74 40.97
CA ASP A 686 1.33 -1.44 40.13
C ASP A 686 1.80 -2.62 39.25
N PHE A 687 1.19 -3.80 39.40
CA PHE A 687 1.56 -5.06 38.73
C PHE A 687 3.00 -5.54 39.05
N THR A 688 3.62 -5.05 40.13
CA THR A 688 4.91 -5.54 40.59
C THR A 688 4.78 -6.51 41.77
N THR A 689 3.67 -6.44 42.49
CA THR A 689 3.33 -7.33 43.60
C THR A 689 1.83 -7.63 43.62
N PHE A 690 1.45 -8.83 44.05
CA PHE A 690 0.08 -9.27 44.21
C PHE A 690 -0.27 -9.48 45.67
N GLU A 691 -1.31 -8.76 46.14
CA GLU A 691 -1.70 -8.75 47.56
C GLU A 691 -2.78 -9.80 47.82
N ASN A 692 -2.58 -10.58 48.90
CA ASN A 692 -3.54 -11.54 49.44
C ASN A 692 -4.11 -12.55 48.40
N PRO A 693 -3.23 -13.29 47.67
CA PRO A 693 -3.70 -14.27 46.71
C PRO A 693 -4.56 -15.35 47.42
N GLN A 694 -5.75 -15.60 46.87
CA GLN A 694 -6.73 -16.54 47.41
C GLN A 694 -7.56 -17.21 46.32
N ILE A 695 -8.15 -18.38 46.63
CA ILE A 695 -9.07 -19.03 45.73
C ILE A 695 -10.32 -18.17 45.57
N TRP A 696 -10.76 -17.95 44.31
CA TRP A 696 -11.94 -17.20 43.96
C TRP A 696 -13.05 -18.07 43.40
N ILE A 697 -12.70 -19.01 42.49
CA ILE A 697 -13.66 -19.95 41.94
C ILE A 697 -13.16 -21.38 42.20
N ASP A 698 -13.99 -22.16 42.93
CA ASP A 698 -13.71 -23.54 43.24
C ASP A 698 -14.92 -24.40 42.86
N GLN A 699 -14.76 -25.28 41.89
CA GLN A 699 -15.75 -26.26 41.43
C GLN A 699 -15.33 -27.70 41.78
N SER A 700 -14.27 -27.86 42.56
CA SER A 700 -13.69 -29.18 42.85
C SER A 700 -14.53 -30.07 43.77
N SER A 701 -15.59 -29.52 44.41
CA SER A 701 -16.37 -30.24 45.44
C SER A 701 -17.30 -31.33 44.93
N ALA A 702 -17.63 -31.33 43.62
CA ALA A 702 -18.57 -32.24 43.03
C ALA A 702 -17.89 -33.45 42.37
N ASP A 703 -17.00 -33.29 41.44
CA ASP A 703 -16.33 -34.35 40.65
C ASP A 703 -14.95 -33.96 40.11
N LEU A 704 -14.21 -33.09 40.84
CA LEU A 704 -12.88 -32.58 40.43
C LEU A 704 -12.85 -31.85 39.11
N HIS A 705 -13.90 -31.07 38.80
CA HIS A 705 -13.97 -30.32 37.56
C HIS A 705 -13.00 -29.11 37.54
N ASN A 706 -12.26 -29.00 36.48
CA ASN A 706 -11.39 -27.85 36.22
C ASN A 706 -12.22 -26.62 35.89
N ILE A 707 -11.74 -25.44 36.34
CA ILE A 707 -12.21 -24.15 35.88
C ILE A 707 -11.03 -23.28 35.52
N ILE A 708 -10.99 -22.78 34.27
CA ILE A 708 -9.87 -22.04 33.74
C ILE A 708 -10.35 -20.89 32.84
N ASP A 709 -9.43 -20.07 32.41
CA ASP A 709 -9.60 -19.05 31.36
C ASP A 709 -10.81 -18.17 31.63
N THR A 710 -10.81 -17.54 32.80
CA THR A 710 -11.89 -16.63 33.21
C THR A 710 -11.64 -15.25 32.62
N THR A 711 -12.65 -14.70 31.92
CA THR A 711 -12.69 -13.29 31.49
C THR A 711 -13.90 -12.59 32.09
N ILE A 712 -13.78 -11.31 32.43
CA ILE A 712 -14.82 -10.52 33.10
C ILE A 712 -15.11 -9.24 32.33
N VAL A 713 -16.40 -8.95 32.18
CA VAL A 713 -16.90 -7.68 31.66
C VAL A 713 -18.04 -7.15 32.51
N GLN A 714 -18.26 -5.85 32.50
CA GLN A 714 -19.46 -5.22 33.03
C GLN A 714 -20.53 -5.19 31.95
N GLY A 715 -21.69 -5.73 32.19
CA GLY A 715 -22.81 -5.81 31.24
C GLY A 715 -23.61 -4.50 31.17
N ASP A 716 -24.59 -4.48 30.27
CA ASP A 716 -25.47 -3.32 30.02
C ASP A 716 -26.41 -2.96 31.19
N ASP A 717 -26.56 -3.87 32.15
CA ASP A 717 -27.34 -3.66 33.38
C ASP A 717 -26.45 -3.25 34.59
N GLY A 718 -25.15 -2.98 34.35
CA GLY A 718 -24.19 -2.63 35.36
C GLY A 718 -23.69 -3.79 36.20
N SER A 719 -24.20 -5.01 36.02
CA SER A 719 -23.70 -6.21 36.70
C SER A 719 -22.43 -6.70 36.05
N TYR A 720 -21.57 -7.38 36.82
CA TYR A 720 -20.39 -8.07 36.32
C TYR A 720 -20.76 -9.48 35.86
N TYR A 721 -20.16 -9.88 34.73
CA TYR A 721 -20.31 -11.18 34.11
C TYR A 721 -18.94 -11.81 33.96
N ARG A 722 -18.73 -12.98 34.54
CA ARG A 722 -17.52 -13.77 34.34
C ARG A 722 -17.82 -15.00 33.49
N PHE A 723 -17.10 -15.11 32.41
CA PHE A 723 -17.12 -16.23 31.49
C PHE A 723 -15.92 -17.10 31.81
N SER A 724 -16.10 -18.38 32.00
CA SER A 724 -15.02 -19.31 32.31
C SER A 724 -15.18 -20.60 31.53
N THR A 725 -14.09 -21.31 31.33
CA THR A 725 -14.10 -22.66 30.77
C THR A 725 -14.09 -23.69 31.90
N SER A 726 -15.09 -24.55 31.93
CA SER A 726 -15.14 -25.69 32.85
C SER A 726 -15.20 -27.00 32.02
N ASP A 727 -14.07 -27.74 32.00
CA ASP A 727 -13.88 -28.97 31.22
C ASP A 727 -14.42 -28.86 29.78
N TRP A 728 -14.01 -27.82 29.05
CA TRP A 728 -14.43 -27.46 27.66
C TRP A 728 -15.84 -26.86 27.50
N TYR A 729 -16.59 -26.64 28.60
CA TYR A 729 -17.89 -25.96 28.55
C TYR A 729 -17.75 -24.52 29.03
N THR A 730 -18.41 -23.62 28.34
CA THR A 730 -18.51 -22.25 28.81
C THR A 730 -19.52 -22.18 29.97
N VAL A 731 -19.09 -21.64 31.09
CA VAL A 731 -19.95 -21.31 32.22
C VAL A 731 -19.98 -19.81 32.46
N ILE A 732 -21.14 -19.26 32.86
CA ILE A 732 -21.31 -17.83 33.06
C ILE A 732 -21.90 -17.59 34.45
N ASP A 733 -21.22 -16.77 35.22
CA ASP A 733 -21.71 -16.27 36.51
C ASP A 733 -21.91 -14.76 36.44
N THR A 734 -22.82 -14.23 37.28
CA THR A 734 -23.05 -12.80 37.43
C THR A 734 -23.11 -12.37 38.88
N ALA A 735 -22.68 -11.14 39.14
CA ALA A 735 -22.79 -10.47 40.42
C ALA A 735 -22.87 -8.94 40.25
N ASP A 736 -23.34 -8.24 41.25
CA ASP A 736 -23.47 -6.77 41.20
C ASP A 736 -22.17 -6.07 41.69
N SER A 737 -21.18 -6.81 42.20
CA SER A 737 -19.87 -6.32 42.63
C SER A 737 -18.80 -7.38 42.44
N LEU A 738 -17.55 -7.00 42.14
CA LEU A 738 -16.39 -7.90 42.03
C LEU A 738 -16.07 -8.59 43.37
N GLU A 739 -16.39 -7.94 44.51
CA GLU A 739 -16.22 -8.48 45.84
C GLU A 739 -17.41 -9.31 46.39
N ALA A 740 -18.42 -9.55 45.53
CA ALA A 740 -19.59 -10.33 45.91
C ALA A 740 -19.17 -11.72 46.48
N GLN A 741 -19.68 -12.03 47.65
CA GLN A 741 -19.42 -13.32 48.31
C GLN A 741 -20.11 -14.48 47.58
N LYS A 742 -21.16 -14.19 46.81
CA LYS A 742 -21.90 -15.16 46.01
C LYS A 742 -22.11 -14.60 44.61
N TRP A 743 -21.67 -15.37 43.65
CA TRP A 743 -21.97 -15.18 42.21
C TRP A 743 -23.12 -16.11 41.82
N THR A 744 -24.06 -15.61 41.01
CA THR A 744 -25.20 -16.37 40.52
C THR A 744 -24.85 -17.03 39.19
N ARG A 745 -24.98 -18.37 39.12
CA ARG A 745 -24.76 -19.11 37.88
C ARG A 745 -25.88 -18.83 36.89
N LEU A 746 -25.58 -18.44 35.67
CA LEU A 746 -26.53 -18.24 34.56
C LEU A 746 -26.43 -19.32 33.50
N VAL A 747 -25.22 -19.79 33.20
CA VAL A 747 -24.99 -20.87 32.24
C VAL A 747 -24.09 -21.92 32.91
N GLU A 748 -24.52 -23.19 32.84
CA GLU A 748 -23.86 -24.34 33.45
C GLU A 748 -23.60 -25.43 32.40
N ARG A 749 -22.63 -26.30 32.68
CA ARG A 749 -22.38 -27.50 31.87
C ARG A 749 -23.62 -28.39 31.80
N ASP A 750 -23.85 -28.99 30.65
CA ASP A 750 -25.04 -29.82 30.42
C ASP A 750 -25.21 -30.95 31.45
N SER A 751 -24.09 -31.56 31.86
CA SER A 751 -24.06 -32.63 32.85
C SER A 751 -24.33 -32.17 34.31
N GLU A 752 -24.22 -30.88 34.57
CA GLU A 752 -24.37 -30.27 35.89
C GLU A 752 -25.72 -29.60 36.11
N VAL A 753 -26.63 -29.74 35.16
CA VAL A 753 -28.01 -29.25 35.29
C VAL A 753 -28.93 -30.37 35.72
N ASN A 754 -29.76 -30.09 36.72
CA ASN A 754 -30.82 -30.99 37.18
C ASN A 754 -31.98 -31.08 36.16
N ALA A 755 -32.86 -32.06 36.32
CA ALA A 755 -34.01 -32.23 35.45
C ALA A 755 -35.00 -31.03 35.44
N ASP A 756 -35.02 -30.24 36.50
CA ASP A 756 -35.84 -29.01 36.65
C ASP A 756 -35.18 -27.75 36.13
N GLY A 757 -33.97 -27.87 35.52
CA GLY A 757 -33.22 -26.75 34.98
C GLY A 757 -32.40 -25.96 36.02
N THR A 758 -32.25 -26.47 37.25
CA THR A 758 -31.38 -25.85 38.24
C THR A 758 -29.94 -26.37 38.17
N SER A 759 -28.94 -25.51 38.46
CA SER A 759 -27.54 -25.94 38.52
C SER A 759 -27.31 -26.85 39.76
N LYS A 760 -26.61 -27.96 39.57
CA LYS A 760 -26.17 -28.82 40.66
C LYS A 760 -25.19 -28.15 41.60
N ILE A 761 -24.43 -27.15 41.10
CA ILE A 761 -23.41 -26.43 41.86
C ILE A 761 -24.04 -25.30 42.67
N THR A 762 -24.87 -24.50 42.09
CA THR A 762 -25.41 -23.28 42.72
C THR A 762 -26.85 -23.42 43.21
N GLY A 763 -27.62 -24.30 42.63
CA GLY A 763 -29.08 -24.45 42.87
C GLY A 763 -29.92 -23.38 42.19
N ASP A 764 -29.31 -22.42 41.51
CA ASP A 764 -30.04 -21.37 40.77
C ASP A 764 -30.61 -21.91 39.45
N LYS A 765 -31.71 -21.31 38.95
CA LYS A 765 -32.25 -21.66 37.64
C LYS A 765 -31.25 -21.18 36.56
N VAL A 766 -30.80 -22.10 35.72
CA VAL A 766 -29.72 -21.88 34.75
C VAL A 766 -30.07 -22.40 33.36
N VAL A 767 -29.34 -21.95 32.37
CA VAL A 767 -29.35 -22.42 30.99
C VAL A 767 -28.18 -23.39 30.78
N LYS A 768 -28.40 -24.48 30.05
CA LYS A 768 -27.31 -25.38 29.66
C LYS A 768 -26.43 -24.71 28.63
N THR A 769 -25.11 -25.03 28.63
CA THR A 769 -24.16 -24.51 27.61
C THR A 769 -24.67 -24.79 26.20
N SER A 770 -25.16 -26.01 25.91
CA SER A 770 -25.70 -26.38 24.59
C SER A 770 -26.96 -25.57 24.20
N GLU A 771 -27.70 -25.03 25.14
CA GLU A 771 -28.94 -24.24 24.95
C GLU A 771 -28.66 -22.73 24.93
N SER A 772 -27.49 -22.29 25.42
CA SER A 772 -27.12 -20.88 25.50
C SER A 772 -26.74 -20.23 24.16
N GLY A 773 -26.49 -21.03 23.11
CA GLY A 773 -25.94 -20.60 21.85
C GLY A 773 -24.40 -20.55 21.79
N LEU A 774 -23.73 -20.83 22.92
CA LEU A 774 -22.28 -20.96 23.01
C LEU A 774 -21.83 -22.38 22.62
N SER A 775 -20.59 -22.52 22.19
CA SER A 775 -20.01 -23.83 21.87
C SER A 775 -19.68 -24.61 23.14
N THR A 776 -19.77 -25.95 23.05
CA THR A 776 -19.42 -26.88 24.14
C THR A 776 -17.97 -27.38 24.07
N ARG A 777 -17.12 -26.82 23.22
CA ARG A 777 -15.71 -27.24 23.09
C ARG A 777 -14.79 -26.05 22.82
N ILE A 778 -14.86 -25.05 23.69
CA ILE A 778 -14.03 -23.84 23.58
C ILE A 778 -13.33 -23.56 24.89
N GLU A 779 -12.18 -22.92 24.79
CA GLU A 779 -11.38 -22.38 25.89
C GLU A 779 -10.90 -20.97 25.51
N GLY A 780 -10.18 -20.29 26.41
CA GLY A 780 -9.57 -19.00 26.10
C GLY A 780 -10.57 -17.94 25.63
N LEU A 781 -11.60 -17.69 26.44
CA LEU A 781 -12.67 -16.78 26.07
C LEU A 781 -12.21 -15.32 26.09
N THR A 782 -12.63 -14.54 25.10
CA THR A 782 -12.57 -13.07 25.13
C THR A 782 -13.96 -12.49 24.81
N VAL A 783 -14.32 -11.44 25.54
CA VAL A 783 -15.68 -10.83 25.47
C VAL A 783 -15.53 -9.32 25.27
N TYR A 784 -16.19 -8.78 24.25
CA TYR A 784 -16.14 -7.36 23.92
C TYR A 784 -17.39 -6.88 23.17
N GLN A 785 -17.62 -5.57 23.12
CA GLN A 785 -18.70 -4.99 22.32
C GLN A 785 -18.25 -4.74 20.88
N GLY A 786 -19.08 -5.14 19.90
CA GLY A 786 -18.92 -4.81 18.50
C GLY A 786 -19.31 -3.36 18.17
N THR A 787 -19.04 -2.95 16.94
CA THR A 787 -19.38 -1.60 16.44
C THR A 787 -20.90 -1.29 16.46
N ASP A 788 -21.73 -2.33 16.46
CA ASP A 788 -23.19 -2.24 16.55
C ASP A 788 -23.72 -2.31 18.00
N GLY A 789 -22.82 -2.24 18.99
CA GLY A 789 -23.16 -2.34 20.42
C GLY A 789 -23.49 -3.75 20.91
N ALA A 790 -23.54 -4.74 20.01
CA ALA A 790 -23.78 -6.12 20.42
C ALA A 790 -22.51 -6.73 21.06
N TRP A 791 -22.71 -7.55 22.08
CA TRP A 791 -21.64 -8.29 22.74
C TRP A 791 -21.17 -9.47 21.88
N ILE A 792 -19.86 -9.62 21.75
CA ILE A 792 -19.21 -10.69 21.01
C ILE A 792 -18.45 -11.54 22.05
N VAL A 793 -18.67 -12.85 21.98
CA VAL A 793 -17.90 -13.84 22.75
C VAL A 793 -17.13 -14.69 21.74
N MET A 794 -15.82 -14.69 21.86
CA MET A 794 -14.94 -15.55 21.05
C MET A 794 -14.26 -16.56 21.96
N GLY A 795 -14.11 -17.78 21.48
CA GLY A 795 -13.39 -18.83 22.18
C GLY A 795 -12.58 -19.70 21.22
N ASP A 796 -11.40 -20.10 21.65
CA ASP A 796 -10.50 -20.99 20.94
C ASP A 796 -11.06 -22.43 20.99
N ASN A 797 -11.24 -23.05 19.80
CA ASN A 797 -11.63 -24.43 19.72
C ASN A 797 -10.48 -25.36 20.10
N GLY A 798 -10.67 -26.13 21.14
CA GLY A 798 -9.64 -27.04 21.66
C GLY A 798 -9.04 -27.94 20.57
N GLY A 799 -7.74 -28.15 20.62
CA GLY A 799 -6.99 -28.92 19.65
C GLY A 799 -6.64 -28.16 18.37
N TYR A 800 -6.53 -26.83 18.44
CA TYR A 800 -6.14 -25.95 17.33
C TYR A 800 -7.11 -25.94 16.14
N ALA A 801 -8.38 -26.16 16.41
CA ALA A 801 -9.41 -26.28 15.37
C ALA A 801 -10.00 -24.93 14.89
N GLY A 802 -9.49 -23.81 15.40
CA GLY A 802 -9.95 -22.46 15.07
C GLY A 802 -10.82 -21.84 16.16
N TRP A 803 -11.58 -20.78 15.83
CA TRP A 803 -12.36 -20.00 16.78
C TRP A 803 -13.86 -20.17 16.59
N THR A 804 -14.61 -20.16 17.68
CA THR A 804 -16.06 -20.06 17.69
C THR A 804 -16.49 -18.69 18.19
N ILE A 805 -17.48 -18.10 17.54
CA ILE A 805 -17.99 -16.78 17.86
C ILE A 805 -19.48 -16.86 18.11
N ALA A 806 -19.91 -16.18 19.17
CA ALA A 806 -21.32 -15.98 19.48
C ALA A 806 -21.58 -14.47 19.70
N LYS A 807 -22.81 -14.06 19.46
CA LYS A 807 -23.22 -12.65 19.54
C LYS A 807 -24.51 -12.51 20.33
N LEU A 808 -24.58 -11.49 21.17
CA LEU A 808 -25.73 -11.15 21.99
C LEU A 808 -26.01 -9.64 21.89
N SER A 809 -27.24 -9.26 21.57
CA SER A 809 -27.63 -7.85 21.41
C SER A 809 -27.53 -7.03 22.71
N SER A 810 -27.61 -7.66 23.87
CA SER A 810 -27.49 -7.00 25.17
C SER A 810 -27.07 -8.01 26.23
N LEU A 811 -26.00 -7.73 26.96
CA LEU A 811 -25.53 -8.58 28.07
C LEU A 811 -26.27 -8.19 29.38
N LYS A 812 -27.24 -9.03 29.74
CA LYS A 812 -28.10 -8.91 30.93
C LYS A 812 -28.25 -10.28 31.57
N LYS A 813 -28.84 -10.33 32.78
CA LYS A 813 -29.16 -11.59 33.49
C LYS A 813 -30.07 -12.55 32.73
N SER A 814 -30.54 -12.18 31.54
CA SER A 814 -31.32 -13.04 30.62
C SER A 814 -30.90 -12.77 29.18
N GLY A 815 -30.64 -13.78 28.42
CA GLY A 815 -30.31 -13.68 26.99
C GLY A 815 -29.75 -14.98 26.44
N THR A 816 -29.93 -15.19 25.13
CA THR A 816 -29.36 -16.33 24.41
C THR A 816 -28.45 -15.83 23.31
N PHE A 817 -27.25 -16.34 23.25
CA PHE A 817 -26.27 -15.99 22.20
C PHE A 817 -26.69 -16.58 20.86
N SER A 818 -26.55 -15.83 19.80
CA SER A 818 -26.68 -16.29 18.42
C SER A 818 -25.31 -16.58 17.84
N LYS A 819 -25.23 -17.64 17.02
CA LYS A 819 -23.99 -17.98 16.33
C LYS A 819 -23.60 -16.87 15.35
N ALA A 820 -22.36 -16.43 15.39
CA ALA A 820 -21.80 -15.46 14.46
C ALA A 820 -20.62 -16.07 13.71
N SER A 821 -20.20 -15.43 12.62
CA SER A 821 -19.00 -15.81 11.86
C SER A 821 -18.03 -14.67 11.82
N ALA A 822 -16.73 -14.98 11.93
CA ALA A 822 -15.66 -14.05 11.69
C ALA A 822 -14.66 -14.62 10.68
N ASN A 823 -13.88 -13.74 10.07
CA ASN A 823 -12.81 -14.13 9.17
C ASN A 823 -11.48 -13.85 9.87
N PHE A 824 -10.65 -14.87 10.00
CA PHE A 824 -9.34 -14.84 10.61
C PHE A 824 -8.32 -15.20 9.54
N GLY A 825 -7.54 -14.26 9.08
CA GLY A 825 -6.49 -14.49 8.08
C GLY A 825 -5.39 -15.46 8.52
N GLN A 826 -5.27 -15.73 9.85
CA GLN A 826 -4.25 -16.59 10.44
C GLN A 826 -4.80 -17.43 11.60
N ARG A 827 -3.98 -18.34 12.15
CA ARG A 827 -4.30 -19.11 13.36
C ARG A 827 -3.94 -18.31 14.60
N PHE A 828 -4.91 -17.67 15.17
CA PHE A 828 -4.81 -17.03 16.50
C PHE A 828 -5.07 -18.06 17.59
N ARG A 829 -4.38 -17.93 18.72
CA ARG A 829 -4.66 -18.66 19.94
C ARG A 829 -5.18 -17.71 21.02
N HIS A 830 -5.51 -18.22 22.18
CA HIS A 830 -6.02 -17.50 23.34
C HIS A 830 -5.38 -16.11 23.50
N GLY A 831 -6.18 -15.10 23.76
CA GLY A 831 -5.74 -13.72 23.95
C GLY A 831 -6.89 -12.76 24.14
N THR A 832 -6.58 -11.48 24.24
CA THR A 832 -7.56 -10.44 24.57
C THR A 832 -7.82 -9.50 23.42
N VAL A 833 -9.09 -9.19 23.17
CA VAL A 833 -9.54 -8.14 22.26
C VAL A 833 -9.87 -6.89 23.04
N VAL A 834 -9.26 -5.76 22.67
CA VAL A 834 -9.59 -4.43 23.20
C VAL A 834 -10.02 -3.50 22.10
N ARG A 835 -10.93 -2.60 22.39
CA ARG A 835 -11.28 -1.52 21.50
C ARG A 835 -10.25 -0.40 21.64
N LEU A 836 -9.72 0.06 20.50
CA LEU A 836 -8.78 1.17 20.45
C LEU A 836 -9.54 2.51 20.45
N ASN A 837 -8.88 3.56 20.89
CA ASN A 837 -9.21 4.92 20.49
C ASN A 837 -8.44 5.28 19.21
N VAL A 838 -8.68 6.46 18.66
CA VAL A 838 -8.10 6.89 17.37
C VAL A 838 -6.58 7.02 17.45
N ASP A 839 -6.05 7.55 18.56
CA ASP A 839 -4.61 7.73 18.75
C ASP A 839 -3.88 6.38 18.87
N GLU A 840 -4.47 5.45 19.64
CA GLU A 840 -3.98 4.09 19.77
C GLU A 840 -4.00 3.33 18.43
N GLU A 841 -5.09 3.44 17.67
CA GLU A 841 -5.21 2.83 16.33
C GLU A 841 -4.13 3.39 15.40
N THR A 842 -3.98 4.71 15.38
CA THR A 842 -2.98 5.38 14.56
C THR A 842 -1.56 4.94 14.91
N ALA A 843 -1.20 4.93 16.20
CA ALA A 843 0.12 4.51 16.65
C ALA A 843 0.41 3.04 16.30
N VAL A 844 -0.54 2.15 16.57
CA VAL A 844 -0.40 0.70 16.31
C VAL A 844 -0.30 0.42 14.81
N LEU A 845 -1.15 1.05 13.98
CA LEU A 845 -1.12 0.83 12.53
C LEU A 845 0.11 1.46 11.87
N ALA A 846 0.58 2.60 12.37
CA ALA A 846 1.83 3.20 11.90
C ALA A 846 3.06 2.33 12.20
N ALA A 847 3.05 1.62 13.35
CA ALA A 847 4.18 0.77 13.75
C ALA A 847 4.12 -0.65 13.15
N TYR A 848 2.93 -1.22 13.01
CA TYR A 848 2.72 -2.63 12.73
C TYR A 848 1.72 -2.92 11.62
N GLY A 849 1.12 -1.89 10.98
CA GLY A 849 0.24 -2.05 9.82
C GLY A 849 0.99 -2.67 8.64
N GLU A 850 0.26 -3.10 7.61
CA GLU A 850 0.89 -3.55 6.38
C GLU A 850 1.71 -2.38 5.78
N HIS A 851 2.98 -2.41 6.03
CA HIS A 851 3.91 -1.63 5.25
C HIS A 851 4.05 -2.38 3.92
N THR A 852 3.42 -1.88 2.86
CA THR A 852 3.96 -2.13 1.53
C THR A 852 5.37 -1.55 1.56
N ALA A 853 6.35 -2.39 1.88
CA ALA A 853 7.74 -1.97 1.85
C ALA A 853 7.99 -1.46 0.44
N PRO A 854 8.46 -0.21 0.27
CA PRO A 854 9.00 0.19 -1.01
C PRO A 854 10.09 -0.83 -1.32
N ASN A 855 10.04 -1.44 -2.50
CA ASN A 855 11.10 -2.28 -3.04
C ASN A 855 12.32 -1.39 -3.34
N THR A 856 12.83 -0.72 -2.31
CA THR A 856 14.03 0.09 -2.42
C THR A 856 15.20 -0.82 -2.09
N PRO A 857 16.09 -1.12 -3.02
CA PRO A 857 17.34 -1.80 -2.70
C PRO A 857 18.02 -1.04 -1.56
N LEU A 858 18.49 -1.75 -0.54
CA LEU A 858 19.20 -1.19 0.62
C LEU A 858 20.28 -0.14 0.25
N ALA A 859 20.85 -0.26 -0.96
CA ALA A 859 21.86 0.68 -1.50
C ALA A 859 21.32 2.09 -1.86
N GLN A 860 19.99 2.30 -1.88
CA GLN A 860 19.36 3.57 -2.24
C GLN A 860 18.69 4.30 -1.07
N GLN A 861 18.71 3.73 0.13
CA GLN A 861 18.20 4.43 1.31
C GLN A 861 19.17 5.56 1.68
N LYS A 862 18.70 6.80 1.69
CA LYS A 862 19.50 7.98 2.10
C LYS A 862 19.98 7.89 3.56
N ASN A 863 19.29 7.13 4.40
CA ASN A 863 19.68 6.84 5.78
C ASN A 863 19.43 5.35 6.04
N PRO A 864 20.37 4.46 5.72
CA PRO A 864 20.23 3.05 6.01
C PRO A 864 20.11 2.81 7.52
N ILE A 865 19.22 1.93 7.94
CA ILE A 865 19.05 1.52 9.33
C ILE A 865 20.35 0.92 9.88
N ALA A 866 21.15 0.32 9.01
CA ALA A 866 22.50 -0.14 9.31
C ALA A 866 23.39 0.04 8.09
N GLN A 867 24.59 0.60 8.29
CA GLN A 867 25.60 0.70 7.25
C GLN A 867 26.73 -0.26 7.58
N PHE A 868 27.12 -1.10 6.61
CA PHE A 868 28.28 -1.97 6.71
C PHE A 868 29.37 -1.47 5.79
N THR A 869 30.56 -1.27 6.35
CA THR A 869 31.78 -1.04 5.58
C THR A 869 32.68 -2.27 5.70
N PHE A 870 33.36 -2.62 4.63
CA PHE A 870 34.21 -3.79 4.54
C PHE A 870 35.67 -3.39 4.34
N ASP A 871 36.06 -2.24 4.90
CA ASP A 871 37.39 -1.67 4.69
C ASP A 871 38.40 -2.13 5.75
N ASP A 872 37.99 -2.91 6.75
CA ASP A 872 38.85 -3.47 7.79
C ASP A 872 39.25 -4.92 7.42
N GLU A 873 40.53 -5.07 7.08
CA GLU A 873 41.09 -6.38 6.71
C GLU A 873 41.23 -7.36 7.89
N GLU A 874 41.26 -6.87 9.14
CA GLU A 874 41.44 -7.70 10.33
C GLU A 874 40.13 -8.30 10.83
N THR A 875 39.03 -7.57 10.77
CA THR A 875 37.70 -8.03 11.19
C THR A 875 36.79 -8.45 10.03
N GLY A 876 37.16 -8.08 8.82
CA GLY A 876 36.40 -8.36 7.61
C GLY A 876 35.20 -7.42 7.38
N TYR A 877 34.77 -6.64 8.38
CA TYR A 877 33.74 -5.60 8.24
C TYR A 877 33.70 -4.71 9.48
N THR A 878 33.17 -3.51 9.31
CA THR A 878 32.75 -2.62 10.40
C THR A 878 31.27 -2.32 10.28
N SER A 879 30.57 -2.15 11.38
CA SER A 879 29.14 -1.91 11.44
C SER A 879 28.82 -0.92 12.56
N ASP A 880 27.93 0.01 12.31
CA ASP A 880 27.44 0.97 13.30
C ASP A 880 26.50 0.34 14.34
N LEU A 881 26.06 -0.89 14.09
CA LEU A 881 25.23 -1.67 14.99
C LEU A 881 25.94 -2.99 15.36
N ALA A 882 25.84 -3.40 16.61
CA ALA A 882 26.28 -4.71 17.06
C ALA A 882 25.41 -5.79 16.39
N VAL A 883 25.89 -6.39 15.32
CA VAL A 883 25.20 -7.48 14.63
C VAL A 883 25.55 -8.78 15.32
N ALA A 884 24.54 -9.46 15.86
CA ALA A 884 24.68 -10.79 16.41
C ALA A 884 24.85 -11.83 15.28
N GLY A 885 26.09 -12.03 14.88
CA GLY A 885 26.53 -13.18 14.11
C GLY A 885 26.23 -13.16 12.63
N ILE A 886 27.26 -13.00 11.79
CA ILE A 886 27.20 -13.42 10.39
C ILE A 886 27.48 -14.91 10.38
N HIS A 887 26.47 -15.71 10.03
CA HIS A 887 26.63 -17.14 9.84
C HIS A 887 26.99 -17.43 8.37
N GLY A 888 28.24 -17.79 8.09
CA GLY A 888 28.75 -18.17 6.77
C GLY A 888 30.19 -17.73 6.54
N THR A 889 30.83 -18.22 5.48
CA THR A 889 32.14 -17.77 5.04
C THR A 889 32.01 -16.58 4.11
N ALA A 890 32.40 -15.40 4.57
CA ALA A 890 32.54 -14.21 3.75
C ALA A 890 34.02 -14.08 3.32
N LYS A 891 34.26 -13.69 2.07
CA LYS A 891 35.57 -13.24 1.59
C LYS A 891 35.47 -11.80 1.14
N LEU A 892 36.49 -11.02 1.48
CA LEU A 892 36.60 -9.67 0.94
C LEU A 892 37.14 -9.72 -0.48
N GLU A 893 36.45 -9.07 -1.39
CA GLU A 893 36.87 -8.87 -2.78
C GLU A 893 36.86 -7.36 -3.09
N ASP A 894 37.62 -6.95 -4.12
CA ASP A 894 37.65 -5.55 -4.51
C ASP A 894 36.27 -5.12 -5.06
N GLY A 895 35.65 -4.17 -4.38
CA GLY A 895 34.38 -3.57 -4.77
C GLY A 895 34.58 -2.38 -5.73
N ASN A 896 33.46 -1.79 -6.18
CA ASN A 896 33.50 -0.60 -6.99
C ASN A 896 34.05 0.60 -6.18
N ASN A 897 34.83 1.46 -6.85
CA ASN A 897 35.41 2.69 -6.28
C ASN A 897 36.48 2.49 -5.20
N GLY A 898 37.21 1.37 -5.22
CA GLY A 898 38.33 1.13 -4.30
C GLY A 898 37.96 0.73 -2.88
N THR A 899 36.68 0.37 -2.64
CA THR A 899 36.22 -0.21 -1.38
C THR A 899 36.31 -1.73 -1.43
N LYS A 900 36.26 -2.39 -0.28
CA LYS A 900 36.15 -3.85 -0.19
C LYS A 900 34.69 -4.27 -0.14
N ALA A 901 34.33 -5.33 -0.81
CA ALA A 901 33.01 -5.94 -0.78
C ALA A 901 33.05 -7.36 -0.24
N ALA A 902 32.06 -7.73 0.59
CA ALA A 902 31.94 -9.09 1.06
C ALA A 902 31.18 -9.96 0.04
N ARG A 903 31.80 -11.03 -0.41
CA ARG A 903 31.12 -12.08 -1.16
C ARG A 903 30.65 -13.15 -0.21
N LEU A 904 29.32 -13.26 -0.06
CA LEU A 904 28.71 -14.34 0.72
C LEU A 904 28.76 -15.63 -0.10
N GLY A 905 29.41 -16.65 0.43
CA GLY A 905 29.38 -17.96 -0.19
C GLY A 905 27.96 -18.54 -0.15
N SER A 906 27.51 -19.13 -1.25
CA SER A 906 26.29 -19.94 -1.24
C SER A 906 26.50 -21.15 -0.31
N GLY A 907 25.87 -21.12 0.88
CA GLY A 907 25.76 -22.31 1.72
C GLY A 907 24.74 -23.27 1.17
#